data_6acf4f0a463a50181d228f15c89b695b
#
_entry.id   6acf4f0a463a50181d228f15c89b695b
#
_cell.length_a   1.000
_cell.length_b   1.000
_cell.length_c   1.000
_cell.angle_alpha   90.00
_cell.angle_beta   90.00
_cell.angle_gamma   90.00
#
_symmetry.space_group_name_H-M   'P 1'
#
loop_
_entity.id
_entity.type
_entity.pdbx_description
1 polymer ?
#
loop_
_entity_poly.entity_id
_entity_poly.type
_entity_poly.pdbx_seq_one_letter_code
_entity_poly.pdbx_strand_id
1 'polypeptide(L)'
;MQDVKMGIHRYSILITAVIVVTSILPMVFPAPTPVEQQQWKWEPYGPRVDQILMPVILDYDARLMAFKKGDVDTNFIQPTRVPEVKDDPNIYLLTYQTFNLQFLGINCQQYPWNYTAIRKAVAHLIDRDWIIRNVFNGFGVPVESAIPPAFGDWSNPNVPSYPYSKELAKKVLLDAGFTYDEKTGKWYEPNGRELGKIIIQVPPQEQAPWLYQEALHIIEDGRSIGLPMEIESIEFQALVSQIYSKTFKSFILYLGWGRVPTLAYELFRTGGTWNFWGISDPEIDKLLEEFYFTTDIAKAKQALWKVQEKVAQILPYIPIYMGLANVGFRTDIVGIVLNQPLGGQSYLTTLNVHHIGEPFGGTYRTPLGSDPRTLNPFTAISGDEWAVMNNILETLFIAHPDSVSDNLPWLAGSWEIEEISFNGHPATKITFYLNNNVTWQDGVKFSAKDVNFTWWFIKVNKPTQQYAMVFEKLIRTEVPNDYTIVAYINGTSWTYLYNLNVAIVPMHIWSNETLLAQYGGWEKWDPSKVPHPTVKGLTCLIGTGPFIFADRKQGEYILLRWYSNYWRRHPEKTISLDAQASAHTLYAGDPFTITTTVKDYTGTALANATVTVQLTRDGNVVKTVTATHVGSGVYQATIDTSGLEGNFDVWVSGSATVGGGSFNKTVSVKVTIRPAWERYLPFIASGIIVVIVAVAAFLFLKRRSPKQVKSE
;
A
#
# COMPACT_ATOMS: atom_id res chain seq x y z
N MET A 1 -8.22 65.56 -64.53
CA MET A 1 -8.80 66.64 -63.67
C MET A 1 -9.09 66.08 -62.29
N GLN A 2 -8.27 66.58 -61.38
CA GLN A 2 -8.51 66.74 -59.94
C GLN A 2 -9.03 65.52 -59.16
N ASP A 3 -8.16 64.83 -58.39
CA ASP A 3 -7.82 65.05 -56.99
C ASP A 3 -9.04 65.07 -56.03
N VAL A 4 -9.16 64.05 -55.21
CA VAL A 4 -9.35 64.17 -53.77
C VAL A 4 -8.69 63.01 -53.06
N LYS A 5 -7.68 63.30 -52.29
CA LYS A 5 -7.02 62.44 -51.28
C LYS A 5 -7.95 62.29 -50.08
N MET A 6 -8.13 61.09 -49.60
CA MET A 6 -8.38 60.86 -48.14
C MET A 6 -7.80 59.55 -47.72
N GLY A 7 -6.97 59.61 -46.70
CA GLY A 7 -6.17 58.52 -46.18
C GLY A 7 -6.97 57.42 -45.48
N ILE A 8 -6.56 56.23 -45.71
CA ILE A 8 -7.05 55.06 -44.98
C ILE A 8 -5.87 54.47 -44.23
N HIS A 9 -5.97 54.52 -42.92
CA HIS A 9 -5.04 53.89 -42.00
C HIS A 9 -4.94 52.39 -42.29
N ARG A 10 -3.72 51.89 -42.44
CA ARG A 10 -3.38 50.48 -42.48
C ARG A 10 -3.58 49.92 -41.06
N TYR A 11 -4.61 49.15 -40.83
CA TYR A 11 -4.67 48.20 -39.75
C TYR A 11 -4.13 46.84 -40.27
N SER A 12 -2.90 46.52 -39.89
CA SER A 12 -2.38 45.16 -40.01
C SER A 12 -3.12 44.28 -39.00
N ILE A 13 -4.02 43.46 -39.46
CA ILE A 13 -4.58 42.36 -38.64
C ILE A 13 -3.55 41.25 -38.62
N LEU A 14 -2.80 41.14 -37.52
CA LEU A 14 -2.01 40.00 -37.16
C LEU A 14 -2.98 38.89 -36.76
N ILE A 15 -3.24 37.93 -37.67
CA ILE A 15 -3.94 36.71 -37.30
C ILE A 15 -2.90 35.83 -36.57
N THR A 16 -2.86 35.94 -35.26
CA THR A 16 -2.17 34.98 -34.39
C THR A 16 -3.06 33.74 -34.36
N ALA A 17 -2.68 32.71 -35.14
CA ALA A 17 -3.28 31.42 -34.99
C ALA A 17 -2.83 30.84 -33.63
N VAL A 18 -3.68 30.99 -32.62
CA VAL A 18 -3.56 30.25 -31.37
C VAL A 18 -3.97 28.81 -31.69
N ILE A 19 -2.98 27.96 -31.92
CA ILE A 19 -3.16 26.51 -31.91
C ILE A 19 -3.44 26.15 -30.44
N VAL A 20 -4.71 26.09 -30.07
CA VAL A 20 -5.15 25.44 -28.85
C VAL A 20 -4.92 23.94 -29.05
N VAL A 21 -3.78 23.47 -28.63
CA VAL A 21 -3.56 22.04 -28.38
C VAL A 21 -4.42 21.72 -27.17
N THR A 22 -5.68 21.39 -27.40
CA THR A 22 -6.48 20.69 -26.40
C THR A 22 -5.90 19.30 -26.27
N SER A 23 -4.97 19.14 -25.34
CA SER A 23 -4.67 17.83 -24.78
C SER A 23 -5.99 17.31 -24.21
N ILE A 24 -6.64 16.42 -24.95
CA ILE A 24 -7.76 15.63 -24.44
C ILE A 24 -7.13 14.65 -23.45
N LEU A 25 -6.91 15.12 -22.21
CA LEU A 25 -6.80 14.23 -21.08
C LEU A 25 -8.09 13.39 -21.09
N PRO A 26 -8.02 12.06 -21.02
CA PRO A 26 -9.23 11.28 -20.85
C PRO A 26 -9.95 11.86 -19.64
N MET A 27 -11.22 12.23 -19.80
CA MET A 27 -12.07 12.63 -18.68
C MET A 27 -12.23 11.39 -17.78
N VAL A 28 -11.29 11.19 -16.89
CA VAL A 28 -11.54 10.44 -15.68
C VAL A 28 -12.48 11.33 -14.88
N PHE A 29 -13.79 11.08 -14.95
CA PHE A 29 -14.73 11.70 -14.05
C PHE A 29 -14.39 11.20 -12.63
N PRO A 30 -13.81 12.03 -11.76
CA PRO A 30 -13.67 11.62 -10.37
C PRO A 30 -15.09 11.52 -9.81
N ALA A 31 -15.44 10.35 -9.27
CA ALA A 31 -16.54 10.27 -8.33
C ALA A 31 -16.30 11.30 -7.22
N PRO A 32 -17.35 11.94 -6.66
CA PRO A 32 -17.17 12.89 -5.58
C PRO A 32 -16.47 12.18 -4.42
N THR A 33 -15.22 12.54 -4.20
CA THR A 33 -14.44 12.04 -3.06
C THR A 33 -15.00 12.71 -1.81
N PRO A 34 -15.31 12.00 -0.75
CA PRO A 34 -15.63 12.63 0.52
C PRO A 34 -14.52 13.62 0.89
N VAL A 35 -14.87 14.78 1.40
CA VAL A 35 -13.90 15.85 1.72
C VAL A 35 -12.81 15.33 2.68
N GLU A 36 -13.18 14.48 3.64
CA GLU A 36 -12.24 13.85 4.56
C GLU A 36 -11.26 12.89 3.85
N GLN A 37 -11.71 12.14 2.85
CA GLN A 37 -10.85 11.25 2.09
C GLN A 37 -9.83 12.05 1.24
N GLN A 38 -10.20 13.18 0.68
CA GLN A 38 -9.27 14.04 -0.08
C GLN A 38 -8.18 14.66 0.79
N GLN A 39 -8.43 14.85 2.09
CA GLN A 39 -7.50 15.44 3.04
C GLN A 39 -6.69 14.39 3.81
N TRP A 40 -7.01 13.09 3.67
CA TRP A 40 -6.34 12.03 4.43
C TRP A 40 -4.88 11.86 4.00
N LYS A 41 -3.98 12.02 4.97
CA LYS A 41 -2.56 11.71 4.82
C LYS A 41 -2.28 10.37 5.50
N TRP A 42 -1.79 9.39 4.74
CA TRP A 42 -1.46 8.08 5.28
C TRP A 42 -0.39 8.11 6.37
N GLU A 43 -0.49 7.19 7.30
CA GLU A 43 0.44 7.02 8.42
C GLU A 43 1.00 5.59 8.41
N PRO A 44 2.28 5.41 8.80
CA PRO A 44 2.87 4.07 8.89
C PRO A 44 2.51 3.36 10.21
N TYR A 45 1.46 3.79 10.88
CA TYR A 45 0.98 3.30 12.17
C TYR A 45 -0.47 2.87 12.06
N GLY A 46 -0.84 1.86 12.86
CA GLY A 46 -2.20 1.32 12.89
C GLY A 46 -2.27 0.01 13.69
N PRO A 47 -3.28 -0.82 13.45
CA PRO A 47 -4.48 -0.49 12.70
C PRO A 47 -5.44 0.38 13.53
N ARG A 48 -6.30 1.13 12.85
CA ARG A 48 -7.35 1.92 13.51
C ARG A 48 -8.55 1.06 13.85
N VAL A 49 -8.98 0.17 12.96
CA VAL A 49 -10.07 -0.80 13.24
C VAL A 49 -9.63 -1.91 14.20
N ASP A 50 -10.60 -2.56 14.84
CA ASP A 50 -10.36 -3.68 15.75
C ASP A 50 -10.43 -5.04 15.05
N GLN A 51 -11.15 -5.12 13.95
CA GLN A 51 -11.37 -6.35 13.21
C GLN A 51 -11.37 -6.12 11.70
N ILE A 52 -10.97 -7.16 10.97
CA ILE A 52 -11.24 -7.29 9.54
C ILE A 52 -12.12 -8.53 9.38
N LEU A 53 -13.31 -8.32 8.85
CA LEU A 53 -14.21 -9.41 8.46
C LEU A 53 -14.13 -9.61 6.95
N MET A 54 -13.82 -10.81 6.53
CA MET A 54 -13.68 -11.18 5.12
C MET A 54 -14.74 -12.20 4.75
N PRO A 55 -15.99 -11.79 4.38
CA PRO A 55 -17.00 -12.72 3.93
C PRO A 55 -16.62 -13.33 2.57
N VAL A 56 -16.85 -14.64 2.41
CA VAL A 56 -16.61 -15.37 1.16
C VAL A 56 -17.86 -15.26 0.31
N ILE A 57 -17.81 -14.46 -0.76
CA ILE A 57 -18.95 -14.25 -1.67
C ILE A 57 -18.46 -14.55 -3.08
N LEU A 58 -18.71 -15.77 -3.54
CA LEU A 58 -18.17 -16.30 -4.79
C LEU A 58 -18.79 -15.63 -6.03
N ASP A 59 -20.11 -15.42 -6.00
CA ASP A 59 -20.83 -14.79 -7.09
C ASP A 59 -20.58 -13.29 -7.14
N TYR A 60 -20.21 -12.79 -8.30
CA TYR A 60 -19.86 -11.36 -8.47
C TYR A 60 -21.05 -10.45 -8.24
N ASP A 61 -22.24 -10.80 -8.75
CA ASP A 61 -23.43 -9.96 -8.63
C ASP A 61 -23.92 -9.92 -7.17
N ALA A 62 -23.86 -11.05 -6.46
CA ALA A 62 -24.13 -11.09 -5.01
C ALA A 62 -23.14 -10.19 -4.25
N ARG A 63 -21.85 -10.20 -4.61
CA ARG A 63 -20.82 -9.36 -4.01
C ARG A 63 -21.06 -7.87 -4.27
N LEU A 64 -21.44 -7.52 -5.52
CA LEU A 64 -21.80 -6.14 -5.87
C LEU A 64 -23.06 -5.67 -5.13
N MET A 65 -24.07 -6.54 -4.98
CA MET A 65 -25.27 -6.23 -4.20
C MET A 65 -24.98 -6.03 -2.71
N ALA A 66 -24.16 -6.90 -2.10
CA ALA A 66 -23.73 -6.76 -0.71
C ALA A 66 -22.98 -5.41 -0.50
N PHE A 67 -22.13 -5.04 -1.44
CA PHE A 67 -21.44 -3.73 -1.42
C PHE A 67 -22.41 -2.54 -1.52
N LYS A 68 -23.36 -2.56 -2.46
CA LYS A 68 -24.36 -1.49 -2.61
C LYS A 68 -25.26 -1.35 -1.38
N LYS A 69 -25.57 -2.45 -0.68
CA LYS A 69 -26.31 -2.44 0.58
C LYS A 69 -25.49 -1.96 1.79
N GLY A 70 -24.16 -1.98 1.70
CA GLY A 70 -23.29 -1.70 2.84
C GLY A 70 -23.04 -2.91 3.76
N ASP A 71 -23.31 -4.13 3.30
CA ASP A 71 -22.94 -5.37 4.01
C ASP A 71 -21.41 -5.58 4.00
N VAL A 72 -20.72 -5.04 2.98
CA VAL A 72 -19.26 -4.94 2.87
C VAL A 72 -18.84 -3.51 2.55
N ASP A 73 -17.63 -3.12 2.95
CA ASP A 73 -17.13 -1.75 2.89
C ASP A 73 -16.37 -1.46 1.58
N THR A 74 -15.97 -2.49 0.86
CA THR A 74 -15.25 -2.38 -0.42
C THR A 74 -15.62 -3.50 -1.37
N ASN A 75 -15.46 -3.23 -2.67
CA ASN A 75 -15.57 -4.26 -3.71
C ASN A 75 -14.78 -3.85 -4.96
N PHE A 76 -14.20 -4.84 -5.65
CA PHE A 76 -13.67 -4.64 -7.00
C PHE A 76 -14.85 -4.44 -7.97
N ILE A 77 -14.78 -3.39 -8.82
CA ILE A 77 -15.84 -3.05 -9.77
C ILE A 77 -15.35 -3.33 -11.19
N GLN A 78 -15.98 -4.28 -11.85
CA GLN A 78 -15.68 -4.55 -13.26
C GLN A 78 -15.99 -3.31 -14.13
N PRO A 79 -15.17 -3.00 -15.16
CA PRO A 79 -15.38 -1.85 -16.03
C PRO A 79 -16.80 -1.72 -16.59
N THR A 80 -17.41 -2.84 -16.96
CA THR A 80 -18.80 -2.91 -17.49
C THR A 80 -19.85 -2.56 -16.44
N ARG A 81 -19.55 -2.67 -15.15
CA ARG A 81 -20.48 -2.43 -14.03
C ARG A 81 -20.25 -1.06 -13.35
N VAL A 82 -19.24 -0.30 -13.76
CA VAL A 82 -18.98 1.05 -13.25
C VAL A 82 -20.20 1.98 -13.37
N PRO A 83 -20.98 1.98 -14.48
CA PRO A 83 -22.19 2.80 -14.58
C PRO A 83 -23.23 2.55 -13.49
N GLU A 84 -23.22 1.38 -12.82
CA GLU A 84 -24.17 1.04 -11.76
C GLU A 84 -23.83 1.63 -10.40
N VAL A 85 -22.60 2.11 -10.22
CA VAL A 85 -22.09 2.57 -8.92
C VAL A 85 -21.51 3.98 -8.95
N LYS A 86 -21.14 4.52 -10.12
CA LYS A 86 -20.41 5.79 -10.24
C LYS A 86 -21.17 7.01 -9.70
N ASP A 87 -22.51 6.96 -9.73
CA ASP A 87 -23.37 8.05 -9.31
C ASP A 87 -24.06 7.76 -7.95
N ASP A 88 -23.69 6.67 -7.26
CA ASP A 88 -24.22 6.33 -5.94
C ASP A 88 -23.52 7.19 -4.87
N PRO A 89 -24.26 8.05 -4.12
CA PRO A 89 -23.67 8.93 -3.13
C PRO A 89 -23.02 8.19 -1.93
N ASN A 90 -23.32 6.91 -1.77
CA ASN A 90 -22.74 6.08 -0.72
C ASN A 90 -21.48 5.33 -1.17
N ILE A 91 -21.03 5.55 -2.43
CA ILE A 91 -19.88 4.84 -2.99
C ILE A 91 -18.84 5.87 -3.48
N TYR A 92 -17.64 5.72 -2.97
CA TYR A 92 -16.42 6.34 -3.51
C TYR A 92 -15.75 5.35 -4.46
N LEU A 93 -15.69 5.67 -5.75
CA LEU A 93 -15.03 4.85 -6.77
C LEU A 93 -13.61 5.32 -6.98
N LEU A 94 -12.64 4.45 -6.68
CA LEU A 94 -11.23 4.67 -6.93
C LEU A 94 -10.83 3.95 -8.22
N THR A 95 -10.36 4.71 -9.22
CA THR A 95 -9.78 4.17 -10.45
C THR A 95 -8.29 4.38 -10.45
N TYR A 96 -7.50 3.33 -10.74
CA TYR A 96 -6.04 3.40 -10.72
C TYR A 96 -5.43 2.54 -11.83
N GLN A 97 -4.19 2.88 -12.19
CA GLN A 97 -3.41 2.14 -13.19
C GLN A 97 -2.90 0.81 -12.61
N THR A 98 -2.96 -0.23 -13.43
CA THR A 98 -2.42 -1.55 -13.07
C THR A 98 -1.12 -1.83 -13.81
N PHE A 99 -0.38 -2.87 -13.42
CA PHE A 99 0.76 -3.37 -14.20
C PHE A 99 0.36 -4.30 -15.35
N ASN A 100 -0.92 -4.43 -15.66
CA ASN A 100 -1.39 -5.30 -16.72
C ASN A 100 -1.27 -4.61 -18.07
N LEU A 101 -0.55 -5.22 -19.00
CA LEU A 101 -0.37 -4.76 -20.36
C LEU A 101 -1.11 -5.67 -21.34
N GLN A 102 -2.02 -5.09 -22.10
CA GLN A 102 -2.60 -5.72 -23.30
C GLN A 102 -1.71 -5.50 -24.49
N PHE A 103 -1.46 -6.53 -25.27
CA PHE A 103 -0.55 -6.46 -26.40
C PHE A 103 -0.88 -7.49 -27.49
N LEU A 104 -0.47 -7.19 -28.72
CA LEU A 104 -0.39 -8.16 -29.80
C LEU A 104 1.00 -8.81 -29.80
N GLY A 105 1.09 -10.04 -29.32
CA GLY A 105 2.32 -10.84 -29.31
C GLY A 105 2.59 -11.49 -30.68
N ILE A 106 3.84 -11.49 -31.12
CA ILE A 106 4.20 -11.85 -32.49
C ILE A 106 5.33 -12.88 -32.49
N ASN A 107 5.16 -13.97 -33.19
CA ASN A 107 6.27 -14.86 -33.49
C ASN A 107 7.08 -14.31 -34.69
N CYS A 108 8.19 -13.64 -34.39
CA CYS A 108 9.01 -12.96 -35.37
C CYS A 108 9.74 -13.92 -36.35
N GLN A 109 9.67 -15.23 -36.11
CA GLN A 109 10.24 -16.24 -36.99
C GLN A 109 9.21 -16.78 -37.97
N GLN A 110 7.93 -16.53 -37.77
CA GLN A 110 6.84 -17.01 -38.62
C GLN A 110 6.54 -16.02 -39.75
N TYR A 111 6.39 -16.53 -40.96
CA TYR A 111 5.95 -15.73 -42.11
C TYR A 111 4.45 -15.40 -42.00
N PRO A 112 4.01 -14.16 -42.32
CA PRO A 112 4.81 -13.01 -42.79
C PRO A 112 5.26 -12.08 -41.67
N TRP A 113 5.07 -12.46 -40.41
CA TRP A 113 5.46 -11.68 -39.23
C TRP A 113 6.99 -11.50 -39.09
N ASN A 114 7.80 -12.29 -39.79
CA ASN A 114 9.25 -12.12 -39.87
C ASN A 114 9.68 -10.80 -40.57
N TYR A 115 8.79 -10.16 -41.34
CA TYR A 115 9.04 -8.81 -41.88
C TYR A 115 8.73 -7.75 -40.84
N THR A 116 9.74 -6.96 -40.43
CA THR A 116 9.56 -5.83 -39.53
C THR A 116 8.58 -4.78 -40.08
N ALA A 117 8.56 -4.61 -41.43
CA ALA A 117 7.62 -3.70 -42.07
C ALA A 117 6.15 -4.11 -41.87
N ILE A 118 5.85 -5.42 -41.90
CA ILE A 118 4.50 -5.93 -41.60
C ILE A 118 4.13 -5.61 -40.13
N ARG A 119 5.04 -5.84 -39.16
CA ARG A 119 4.79 -5.54 -37.74
C ARG A 119 4.55 -4.05 -37.53
N LYS A 120 5.36 -3.18 -38.16
CA LYS A 120 5.19 -1.71 -38.10
C LYS A 120 3.90 -1.25 -38.78
N ALA A 121 3.55 -1.81 -39.94
CA ALA A 121 2.29 -1.48 -40.61
C ALA A 121 1.09 -1.86 -39.72
N VAL A 122 1.08 -3.05 -39.10
CA VAL A 122 0.03 -3.48 -38.19
C VAL A 122 -0.01 -2.59 -36.93
N ALA A 123 1.14 -2.13 -36.42
CA ALA A 123 1.17 -1.20 -35.28
C ALA A 123 0.44 0.12 -35.58
N HIS A 124 0.51 0.63 -36.83
CA HIS A 124 -0.26 1.79 -37.27
C HIS A 124 -1.75 1.51 -37.53
N LEU A 125 -2.16 0.24 -37.59
CA LEU A 125 -3.56 -0.16 -37.75
C LEU A 125 -4.29 -0.43 -36.44
N ILE A 126 -3.58 -0.32 -35.30
CA ILE A 126 -4.18 -0.49 -33.98
C ILE A 126 -4.71 0.86 -33.51
N ASP A 127 -6.04 1.05 -33.61
CA ASP A 127 -6.74 2.21 -33.04
C ASP A 127 -6.94 1.99 -31.53
N ARG A 128 -5.91 2.36 -30.74
CA ARG A 128 -5.91 2.20 -29.28
C ARG A 128 -7.07 2.94 -28.62
N ASP A 129 -7.39 4.13 -29.11
CA ASP A 129 -8.48 4.96 -28.56
C ASP A 129 -9.84 4.35 -28.83
N TRP A 130 -10.04 3.79 -30.03
CA TRP A 130 -11.27 3.07 -30.35
C TRP A 130 -11.45 1.82 -29.47
N ILE A 131 -10.39 1.01 -29.35
CA ILE A 131 -10.37 -0.21 -28.53
C ILE A 131 -10.73 0.15 -27.07
N ILE A 132 -10.07 1.13 -26.48
CA ILE A 132 -10.30 1.56 -25.11
C ILE A 132 -11.74 2.03 -24.93
N ARG A 133 -12.25 2.86 -25.84
CA ARG A 133 -13.62 3.41 -25.72
C ARG A 133 -14.70 2.37 -25.94
N ASN A 134 -14.56 1.53 -26.96
CA ASN A 134 -15.68 0.68 -27.42
C ASN A 134 -15.62 -0.74 -26.84
N VAL A 135 -14.43 -1.25 -26.52
CA VAL A 135 -14.28 -2.59 -25.92
C VAL A 135 -14.18 -2.52 -24.40
N PHE A 136 -13.54 -1.47 -23.86
CA PHE A 136 -13.25 -1.35 -22.42
C PHE A 136 -13.93 -0.17 -21.74
N ASN A 137 -14.98 0.42 -22.36
CA ASN A 137 -15.76 1.53 -21.79
C ASN A 137 -14.92 2.70 -21.26
N GLY A 138 -13.74 2.97 -21.84
CA GLY A 138 -12.83 4.02 -21.43
C GLY A 138 -11.86 3.63 -20.30
N PHE A 139 -11.90 2.39 -19.78
CA PHE A 139 -11.04 1.95 -18.67
C PHE A 139 -9.70 1.37 -19.16
N GLY A 140 -8.94 2.20 -19.83
CA GLY A 140 -7.60 1.89 -20.30
C GLY A 140 -6.78 3.15 -20.57
N VAL A 141 -5.47 3.00 -20.60
CA VAL A 141 -4.51 4.04 -21.02
C VAL A 141 -3.75 3.49 -22.22
N PRO A 142 -3.70 4.20 -23.37
CA PRO A 142 -2.96 3.73 -24.54
C PRO A 142 -1.47 3.61 -24.21
N VAL A 143 -0.82 2.56 -24.67
CA VAL A 143 0.59 2.28 -24.38
C VAL A 143 1.34 1.98 -25.66
N GLU A 144 2.53 2.57 -25.81
CA GLU A 144 3.44 2.30 -26.93
C GLU A 144 4.76 1.69 -26.46
N SER A 145 5.11 1.86 -25.18
CA SER A 145 6.31 1.27 -24.59
C SER A 145 6.08 -0.17 -24.14
N ALA A 146 7.13 -0.98 -24.27
CA ALA A 146 7.15 -2.35 -23.76
C ALA A 146 6.96 -2.45 -22.23
N ILE A 147 7.29 -1.39 -21.50
CA ILE A 147 7.08 -1.28 -20.06
C ILE A 147 5.95 -0.27 -19.82
N PRO A 148 4.82 -0.67 -19.18
CA PRO A 148 3.68 0.20 -18.95
C PRO A 148 4.00 1.48 -18.14
N PRO A 149 3.29 2.60 -18.37
CA PRO A 149 3.50 3.86 -17.64
C PRO A 149 3.32 3.75 -16.12
N ALA A 150 2.56 2.76 -15.63
CA ALA A 150 2.42 2.47 -14.20
C ALA A 150 3.74 2.18 -13.49
N PHE A 151 4.80 1.83 -14.22
CA PHE A 151 6.14 1.64 -13.68
C PHE A 151 6.90 2.95 -13.41
N GLY A 152 6.27 4.12 -13.64
CA GLY A 152 6.87 5.42 -13.39
C GLY A 152 8.17 5.59 -14.22
N ASP A 153 9.27 5.91 -13.55
CA ASP A 153 10.57 6.19 -14.16
C ASP A 153 11.31 4.98 -14.78
N TRP A 154 10.77 3.76 -14.63
CA TRP A 154 11.22 2.59 -15.39
C TRP A 154 10.66 2.58 -16.82
N SER A 155 9.52 3.21 -17.07
CA SER A 155 8.90 3.32 -18.39
C SER A 155 9.52 4.47 -19.18
N ASN A 156 9.96 4.20 -20.39
CA ASN A 156 10.51 5.24 -21.28
C ASN A 156 9.36 5.91 -22.07
N PRO A 157 9.07 7.21 -21.82
CA PRO A 157 8.01 7.92 -22.54
C PRO A 157 8.40 8.31 -23.97
N ASN A 158 9.69 8.17 -24.36
CA ASN A 158 10.25 8.64 -25.63
C ASN A 158 10.57 7.48 -26.60
N VAL A 159 9.84 6.37 -26.53
CA VAL A 159 9.99 5.28 -27.49
C VAL A 159 9.43 5.68 -28.87
N PRO A 160 9.87 5.05 -29.97
CA PRO A 160 9.23 5.22 -31.28
C PRO A 160 7.73 5.00 -31.21
N SER A 161 6.96 5.96 -31.72
CA SER A 161 5.49 5.96 -31.71
C SER A 161 4.92 5.43 -33.02
N TYR A 162 3.80 4.71 -32.93
CA TYR A 162 3.03 4.19 -34.05
C TYR A 162 1.58 4.67 -33.96
N PRO A 163 1.32 5.98 -34.28
CA PRO A 163 -0.02 6.53 -34.24
C PRO A 163 -0.92 5.82 -35.27
N TYR A 164 -2.18 5.67 -34.91
CA TYR A 164 -3.17 5.07 -35.80
C TYR A 164 -3.29 5.88 -37.12
N SER A 165 -2.93 5.23 -38.21
CA SER A 165 -3.05 5.80 -39.58
C SER A 165 -2.88 4.72 -40.64
N LYS A 166 -3.91 4.56 -41.46
CA LYS A 166 -3.88 3.66 -42.63
C LYS A 166 -2.88 4.13 -43.68
N GLU A 167 -2.66 5.43 -43.82
CA GLU A 167 -1.69 6.03 -44.72
C GLU A 167 -0.25 5.71 -44.28
N LEU A 168 0.04 5.83 -42.99
CA LEU A 168 1.36 5.46 -42.45
C LEU A 168 1.62 3.96 -42.58
N ALA A 169 0.60 3.13 -42.34
CA ALA A 169 0.69 1.69 -42.53
C ALA A 169 1.09 1.33 -43.96
N LYS A 170 0.42 1.92 -44.98
CA LYS A 170 0.78 1.75 -46.41
C LYS A 170 2.18 2.28 -46.69
N LYS A 171 2.53 3.46 -46.18
CA LYS A 171 3.84 4.08 -46.38
C LYS A 171 4.97 3.21 -45.88
N VAL A 172 4.85 2.65 -44.69
CA VAL A 172 5.87 1.73 -44.11
C VAL A 172 6.12 0.52 -45.01
N LEU A 173 5.08 -0.04 -45.62
CA LEU A 173 5.20 -1.17 -46.53
C LEU A 173 5.91 -0.76 -47.85
N LEU A 174 5.49 0.38 -48.43
CA LEU A 174 6.10 0.91 -49.67
C LEU A 174 7.59 1.25 -49.45
N ASP A 175 7.91 1.92 -48.32
CA ASP A 175 9.29 2.27 -47.98
C ASP A 175 10.18 1.02 -47.78
N ALA A 176 9.58 -0.12 -47.41
CA ALA A 176 10.24 -1.41 -47.26
C ALA A 176 10.31 -2.23 -48.60
N GLY A 177 9.84 -1.66 -49.70
CA GLY A 177 9.89 -2.29 -51.02
C GLY A 177 8.72 -3.22 -51.34
N PHE A 178 7.67 -3.25 -50.50
CA PHE A 178 6.41 -3.90 -50.86
C PHE A 178 5.70 -3.06 -51.93
N THR A 179 4.95 -3.70 -52.82
CA THR A 179 4.18 -3.02 -53.85
C THR A 179 2.70 -3.36 -53.73
N TYR A 180 1.85 -2.36 -54.05
CA TYR A 180 0.41 -2.52 -54.03
C TYR A 180 -0.16 -2.43 -55.43
N ASP A 181 -0.91 -3.44 -55.83
CA ASP A 181 -1.60 -3.45 -57.12
C ASP A 181 -3.05 -2.96 -56.92
N GLU A 182 -3.33 -1.74 -57.35
CA GLU A 182 -4.66 -1.11 -57.23
C GLU A 182 -5.77 -1.86 -57.99
N LYS A 183 -5.39 -2.63 -59.07
CA LYS A 183 -6.39 -3.36 -59.85
C LYS A 183 -6.88 -4.61 -59.15
N THR A 184 -5.98 -5.27 -58.44
CA THR A 184 -6.28 -6.52 -57.74
C THR A 184 -6.55 -6.28 -56.25
N GLY A 185 -6.17 -5.13 -55.73
CA GLY A 185 -6.27 -4.81 -54.32
C GLY A 185 -5.30 -5.59 -53.43
N LYS A 186 -4.19 -6.09 -54.01
CA LYS A 186 -3.25 -7.00 -53.36
C LYS A 186 -1.89 -6.37 -53.13
N TRP A 187 -1.23 -6.82 -52.07
CA TRP A 187 0.16 -6.51 -51.75
C TRP A 187 1.11 -7.60 -52.23
N TYR A 188 2.26 -7.19 -52.70
CA TYR A 188 3.36 -8.08 -53.10
C TYR A 188 4.61 -7.75 -52.30
N GLU A 189 5.35 -8.79 -51.95
CA GLU A 189 6.63 -8.71 -51.25
C GLU A 189 7.71 -8.10 -52.18
N PRO A 190 8.85 -7.63 -51.61
CA PRO A 190 9.97 -7.11 -52.45
C PRO A 190 10.51 -8.08 -53.46
N ASN A 191 10.31 -9.39 -53.29
CA ASN A 191 10.68 -10.43 -54.24
C ASN A 191 9.61 -10.69 -55.33
N GLY A 192 8.50 -9.92 -55.33
CA GLY A 192 7.40 -10.05 -56.29
C GLY A 192 6.37 -11.12 -56.00
N ARG A 193 6.49 -11.83 -54.89
CA ARG A 193 5.48 -12.82 -54.43
C ARG A 193 4.27 -12.10 -53.81
N GLU A 194 3.06 -12.61 -54.07
CA GLU A 194 1.87 -12.12 -53.38
C GLU A 194 2.01 -12.33 -51.87
N LEU A 195 1.68 -11.30 -51.08
CA LEU A 195 1.77 -11.34 -49.62
C LEU A 195 0.81 -12.39 -49.06
N GLY A 196 1.34 -13.29 -48.23
CA GLY A 196 0.56 -14.33 -47.58
C GLY A 196 -0.26 -13.81 -46.41
N LYS A 197 -1.13 -14.67 -45.90
CA LYS A 197 -2.07 -14.33 -44.80
C LYS A 197 -1.35 -13.89 -43.55
N ILE A 198 -1.82 -12.76 -42.99
CA ILE A 198 -1.44 -12.23 -41.68
C ILE A 198 -2.49 -12.70 -40.69
N ILE A 199 -2.14 -13.59 -39.77
CA ILE A 199 -3.09 -14.26 -38.88
C ILE A 199 -2.92 -13.73 -37.46
N ILE A 200 -4.03 -13.31 -36.84
CA ILE A 200 -4.15 -13.01 -35.42
C ILE A 200 -4.97 -14.12 -34.76
N GLN A 201 -4.36 -14.78 -33.76
CA GLN A 201 -4.96 -15.87 -33.01
C GLN A 201 -5.58 -15.33 -31.73
N VAL A 202 -6.84 -15.65 -31.47
CA VAL A 202 -7.55 -15.29 -30.24
C VAL A 202 -8.48 -16.42 -29.82
N PRO A 203 -8.88 -16.50 -28.54
CA PRO A 203 -9.93 -17.42 -28.13
C PRO A 203 -11.25 -17.17 -28.87
N PRO A 204 -12.13 -18.18 -28.97
CA PRO A 204 -13.46 -18.02 -29.56
C PRO A 204 -14.24 -16.87 -28.93
N GLN A 205 -15.11 -16.23 -29.71
CA GLN A 205 -15.89 -15.06 -29.26
C GLN A 205 -16.71 -15.36 -28.01
N GLU A 206 -17.22 -16.57 -27.87
CA GLU A 206 -18.00 -17.02 -26.71
C GLU A 206 -17.14 -17.11 -25.44
N GLN A 207 -15.85 -17.38 -25.59
CA GLN A 207 -14.90 -17.50 -24.48
C GLN A 207 -14.30 -16.16 -24.07
N ALA A 208 -13.94 -15.30 -25.04
CA ALA A 208 -13.32 -14.00 -24.81
C ALA A 208 -13.81 -12.95 -25.83
N PRO A 209 -15.07 -12.47 -25.68
CA PRO A 209 -15.69 -11.58 -26.65
C PRO A 209 -14.89 -10.29 -26.88
N TRP A 210 -14.23 -9.76 -25.84
CA TRP A 210 -13.43 -8.54 -25.94
C TRP A 210 -12.15 -8.73 -26.79
N LEU A 211 -11.42 -9.86 -26.63
CA LEU A 211 -10.23 -10.14 -27.45
C LEU A 211 -10.61 -10.37 -28.91
N TYR A 212 -11.75 -11.00 -29.14
CA TYR A 212 -12.26 -11.23 -30.50
C TYR A 212 -12.65 -9.92 -31.18
N GLN A 213 -13.34 -9.01 -30.50
CA GLN A 213 -13.72 -7.69 -31.03
C GLN A 213 -12.50 -6.84 -31.33
N GLU A 214 -11.52 -6.83 -30.46
CA GLU A 214 -10.24 -6.14 -30.63
C GLU A 214 -9.51 -6.64 -31.88
N ALA A 215 -9.33 -7.94 -32.01
CA ALA A 215 -8.69 -8.56 -33.19
C ALA A 215 -9.48 -8.25 -34.47
N LEU A 216 -10.81 -8.34 -34.41
CA LEU A 216 -11.66 -8.06 -35.57
C LEU A 216 -11.49 -6.63 -36.07
N HIS A 217 -11.46 -5.65 -35.18
CA HIS A 217 -11.26 -4.23 -35.54
C HIS A 217 -9.90 -4.02 -36.25
N ILE A 218 -8.81 -4.56 -35.67
CA ILE A 218 -7.47 -4.47 -36.27
C ILE A 218 -7.45 -5.12 -37.67
N ILE A 219 -8.10 -6.26 -37.81
CA ILE A 219 -8.16 -7.02 -39.10
C ILE A 219 -8.98 -6.26 -40.13
N GLU A 220 -10.12 -5.68 -39.77
CA GLU A 220 -10.95 -4.90 -40.67
C GLU A 220 -10.20 -3.68 -41.23
N ASP A 221 -9.45 -2.99 -40.36
CA ASP A 221 -8.60 -1.89 -40.77
C ASP A 221 -7.47 -2.36 -41.72
N GLY A 222 -6.85 -3.49 -41.43
CA GLY A 222 -5.85 -4.07 -42.36
C GLY A 222 -6.43 -4.45 -43.70
N ARG A 223 -7.61 -5.09 -43.71
CA ARG A 223 -8.31 -5.44 -44.94
C ARG A 223 -8.70 -4.22 -45.78
N SER A 224 -9.07 -3.10 -45.08
CA SER A 224 -9.44 -1.86 -45.78
C SER A 224 -8.30 -1.24 -46.58
N ILE A 225 -7.06 -1.60 -46.28
CA ILE A 225 -5.87 -1.20 -47.08
C ILE A 225 -5.29 -2.33 -47.93
N GLY A 226 -6.01 -3.44 -48.08
CA GLY A 226 -5.66 -4.57 -48.92
C GLY A 226 -4.75 -5.63 -48.27
N LEU A 227 -4.47 -5.54 -46.94
CA LEU A 227 -3.71 -6.58 -46.28
C LEU A 227 -4.55 -7.86 -46.09
N PRO A 228 -3.98 -9.06 -46.36
CA PRO A 228 -4.69 -10.33 -46.22
C PRO A 228 -4.75 -10.80 -44.76
N MET A 229 -5.41 -10.02 -43.91
CA MET A 229 -5.52 -10.29 -42.46
C MET A 229 -6.71 -11.20 -42.15
N GLU A 230 -6.49 -12.18 -41.26
CA GLU A 230 -7.50 -13.14 -40.85
C GLU A 230 -7.44 -13.41 -39.33
N ILE A 231 -8.62 -13.68 -38.72
CA ILE A 231 -8.74 -14.25 -37.38
C ILE A 231 -8.60 -15.78 -37.45
N GLU A 232 -7.86 -16.33 -36.50
CA GLU A 232 -7.86 -17.77 -36.23
C GLU A 232 -8.30 -17.97 -34.78
N SER A 233 -9.52 -18.53 -34.61
CA SER A 233 -10.05 -18.83 -33.28
C SER A 233 -9.46 -20.13 -32.74
N ILE A 234 -8.80 -20.05 -31.58
CA ILE A 234 -8.16 -21.18 -30.92
C ILE A 234 -8.60 -21.17 -29.46
N GLU A 235 -9.02 -22.32 -28.92
CA GLU A 235 -9.35 -22.48 -27.51
C GLU A 235 -8.18 -21.99 -26.64
N PHE A 236 -8.50 -21.31 -25.50
CA PHE A 236 -7.51 -20.58 -24.71
C PHE A 236 -6.31 -21.45 -24.27
N GLN A 237 -6.56 -22.66 -23.74
CA GLN A 237 -5.49 -23.55 -23.28
C GLN A 237 -4.64 -24.09 -24.46
N ALA A 238 -5.27 -24.32 -25.60
CA ALA A 238 -4.55 -24.69 -26.82
C ALA A 238 -3.68 -23.54 -27.32
N LEU A 239 -4.17 -22.28 -27.27
CA LEU A 239 -3.37 -21.10 -27.63
C LEU A 239 -2.19 -20.94 -26.67
N VAL A 240 -2.40 -21.06 -25.37
CA VAL A 240 -1.33 -21.03 -24.37
C VAL A 240 -0.28 -22.10 -24.65
N SER A 241 -0.70 -23.33 -24.98
CA SER A 241 0.22 -24.41 -25.35
C SER A 241 1.04 -24.07 -26.60
N GLN A 242 0.43 -23.44 -27.61
CA GLN A 242 1.17 -22.97 -28.81
C GLN A 242 2.15 -21.86 -28.49
N ILE A 243 1.83 -20.95 -27.53
CA ILE A 243 2.74 -19.89 -27.09
C ILE A 243 3.98 -20.50 -26.46
N TYR A 244 3.81 -21.41 -25.49
CA TYR A 244 4.94 -22.07 -24.83
C TYR A 244 5.77 -22.96 -25.75
N SER A 245 5.14 -23.62 -26.73
CA SER A 245 5.84 -24.40 -27.74
C SER A 245 6.39 -23.57 -28.91
N LYS A 246 6.13 -22.26 -28.91
CA LYS A 246 6.56 -21.30 -29.97
C LYS A 246 6.04 -21.65 -31.37
N THR A 247 4.88 -22.27 -31.46
CA THR A 247 4.23 -22.65 -32.72
C THR A 247 3.12 -21.69 -33.18
N PHE A 248 2.80 -20.70 -32.36
CA PHE A 248 1.83 -19.65 -32.67
C PHE A 248 2.28 -18.72 -33.80
N LYS A 249 1.37 -17.93 -34.36
CA LYS A 249 1.64 -16.89 -35.36
C LYS A 249 1.70 -15.50 -34.76
N SER A 250 0.57 -15.02 -34.25
CA SER A 250 0.44 -13.87 -33.36
C SER A 250 -0.81 -14.03 -32.52
N PHE A 251 -0.89 -13.33 -31.38
CA PHE A 251 -2.03 -13.43 -30.47
C PHE A 251 -2.25 -12.14 -29.70
N ILE A 252 -3.47 -11.91 -29.22
CA ILE A 252 -3.77 -10.80 -28.31
C ILE A 252 -4.07 -11.38 -26.92
N LEU A 253 -3.27 -10.99 -25.91
CA LEU A 253 -3.45 -11.38 -24.51
C LEU A 253 -2.95 -10.30 -23.56
N TYR A 254 -3.27 -10.47 -22.28
CA TYR A 254 -2.70 -9.69 -21.18
C TYR A 254 -1.40 -10.30 -20.66
N LEU A 255 -0.48 -9.42 -20.30
CA LEU A 255 0.69 -9.76 -19.49
C LEU A 255 0.61 -9.02 -18.15
N GLY A 256 0.52 -9.77 -17.06
CA GLY A 256 0.65 -9.24 -15.71
C GLY A 256 2.13 -9.10 -15.33
N TRP A 257 2.54 -7.91 -14.92
CA TRP A 257 3.88 -7.66 -14.41
C TRP A 257 3.90 -7.63 -12.90
N GLY A 258 5.02 -8.06 -12.29
CA GLY A 258 5.29 -7.79 -10.88
C GLY A 258 5.61 -6.31 -10.65
N ARG A 259 5.75 -5.91 -9.38
CA ARG A 259 6.02 -4.51 -8.99
C ARG A 259 7.29 -3.91 -9.64
N VAL A 260 8.28 -4.74 -9.95
CA VAL A 260 9.53 -4.33 -10.60
C VAL A 260 9.64 -4.99 -11.97
N PRO A 261 10.16 -4.29 -13.01
CA PRO A 261 10.10 -4.76 -14.41
C PRO A 261 11.15 -5.84 -14.74
N THR A 262 11.47 -6.72 -13.79
CA THR A 262 12.50 -7.76 -13.95
C THR A 262 12.18 -8.77 -15.03
N LEU A 263 10.89 -8.97 -15.34
CA LEU A 263 10.42 -9.86 -16.38
C LEU A 263 10.97 -9.48 -17.79
N ALA A 264 11.33 -8.18 -17.99
CA ALA A 264 11.93 -7.71 -19.25
C ALA A 264 13.18 -8.51 -19.63
N TYR A 265 13.97 -8.96 -18.65
CA TYR A 265 15.16 -9.79 -18.89
C TYR A 265 14.80 -11.12 -19.55
N GLU A 266 13.74 -11.78 -19.10
CA GLU A 266 13.31 -13.06 -19.66
C GLU A 266 12.49 -12.91 -20.96
N LEU A 267 11.80 -11.78 -21.14
CA LEU A 267 11.00 -11.51 -22.34
C LEU A 267 11.84 -11.20 -23.57
N PHE A 268 12.97 -10.50 -23.41
CA PHE A 268 13.66 -9.92 -24.56
C PHE A 268 15.08 -10.44 -24.80
N ARG A 269 15.73 -11.11 -23.82
CA ARG A 269 17.06 -11.68 -24.07
C ARG A 269 17.00 -12.91 -24.98
N THR A 270 18.06 -13.11 -25.75
CA THR A 270 18.26 -14.34 -26.52
C THR A 270 18.20 -15.57 -25.60
N GLY A 271 17.36 -16.52 -25.94
CA GLY A 271 17.16 -17.74 -25.14
C GLY A 271 16.41 -17.52 -23.82
N GLY A 272 15.84 -16.35 -23.58
CA GLY A 272 14.98 -16.10 -22.42
C GLY A 272 13.80 -17.05 -22.35
N THR A 273 13.44 -17.46 -21.13
CA THR A 273 12.34 -18.42 -20.91
C THR A 273 11.00 -17.89 -21.45
N TRP A 274 10.79 -16.57 -21.36
CA TRP A 274 9.61 -15.88 -21.85
C TRP A 274 9.81 -15.18 -23.20
N ASN A 275 10.98 -15.37 -23.86
CA ASN A 275 11.17 -14.91 -25.23
C ASN A 275 10.41 -15.81 -26.22
N PHE A 276 9.10 -15.69 -26.20
CA PHE A 276 8.19 -16.38 -27.13
C PHE A 276 8.32 -15.87 -28.56
N TRP A 277 8.75 -14.61 -28.70
CA TRP A 277 8.87 -13.89 -29.96
C TRP A 277 9.96 -14.43 -30.88
N GLY A 278 10.93 -15.15 -30.31
CA GLY A 278 12.07 -15.68 -31.04
C GLY A 278 13.06 -14.60 -31.52
N ILE A 279 13.14 -13.47 -30.81
CA ILE A 279 14.13 -12.44 -31.08
C ILE A 279 15.51 -12.85 -30.59
N SER A 280 16.54 -12.40 -31.28
CA SER A 280 17.96 -12.56 -30.93
C SER A 280 18.71 -11.32 -31.38
N ASP A 281 19.11 -10.48 -30.48
CA ASP A 281 19.81 -9.22 -30.73
C ASP A 281 20.90 -9.03 -29.67
N PRO A 282 22.19 -9.07 -30.04
CA PRO A 282 23.31 -8.94 -29.10
C PRO A 282 23.34 -7.58 -28.36
N GLU A 283 22.79 -6.50 -28.95
CA GLU A 283 22.74 -5.20 -28.31
C GLU A 283 21.66 -5.19 -27.23
N ILE A 284 20.50 -5.79 -27.48
CA ILE A 284 19.45 -5.97 -26.48
C ILE A 284 19.97 -6.87 -25.36
N ASP A 285 20.64 -7.97 -25.68
CA ASP A 285 21.22 -8.88 -24.68
C ASP A 285 22.17 -8.13 -23.73
N LYS A 286 23.10 -7.35 -24.31
CA LYS A 286 24.05 -6.53 -23.53
C LYS A 286 23.33 -5.52 -22.62
N LEU A 287 22.34 -4.81 -23.16
CA LEU A 287 21.58 -3.82 -22.37
C LEU A 287 20.76 -4.48 -21.26
N LEU A 288 20.21 -5.67 -21.50
CA LEU A 288 19.50 -6.46 -20.48
C LEU A 288 20.45 -6.98 -19.40
N GLU A 289 21.67 -7.36 -19.75
CA GLU A 289 22.71 -7.69 -18.75
C GLU A 289 23.08 -6.47 -17.91
N GLU A 290 23.26 -5.29 -18.54
CA GLU A 290 23.50 -4.03 -17.82
C GLU A 290 22.31 -3.64 -16.91
N PHE A 291 21.08 -3.89 -17.36
CA PHE A 291 19.87 -3.69 -16.56
C PHE A 291 19.79 -4.61 -15.36
N TYR A 292 20.04 -5.90 -15.55
CA TYR A 292 19.75 -6.91 -14.52
C TYR A 292 20.91 -7.11 -13.55
N PHE A 293 22.17 -7.06 -14.04
CA PHE A 293 23.38 -7.42 -13.29
C PHE A 293 24.19 -6.17 -12.87
N THR A 294 23.54 -5.22 -12.24
CA THR A 294 24.16 -4.06 -11.59
C THR A 294 23.50 -3.84 -10.22
N THR A 295 24.19 -3.21 -9.29
CA THR A 295 23.60 -2.69 -8.04
C THR A 295 23.18 -1.22 -8.16
N ASP A 296 23.61 -0.52 -9.23
CA ASP A 296 23.24 0.85 -9.54
C ASP A 296 21.87 0.90 -10.24
N ILE A 297 20.84 1.29 -9.50
CA ILE A 297 19.45 1.39 -10.00
C ILE A 297 19.33 2.44 -11.12
N ALA A 298 20.09 3.55 -11.06
CA ALA A 298 20.03 4.58 -12.11
C ALA A 298 20.60 4.03 -13.44
N LYS A 299 21.69 3.29 -13.37
CA LYS A 299 22.26 2.58 -14.53
C LYS A 299 21.28 1.53 -15.08
N ALA A 300 20.65 0.77 -14.19
CA ALA A 300 19.64 -0.22 -14.58
C ALA A 300 18.47 0.43 -15.34
N LYS A 301 17.94 1.55 -14.86
CA LYS A 301 16.86 2.30 -15.51
C LYS A 301 17.27 2.79 -16.91
N GLN A 302 18.46 3.38 -17.04
CA GLN A 302 18.98 3.84 -18.34
C GLN A 302 19.15 2.70 -19.34
N ALA A 303 19.67 1.56 -18.91
CA ALA A 303 19.79 0.38 -19.75
C ALA A 303 18.42 -0.13 -20.22
N LEU A 304 17.45 -0.22 -19.30
CA LEU A 304 16.08 -0.65 -19.63
C LEU A 304 15.37 0.34 -20.58
N TRP A 305 15.62 1.64 -20.48
CA TRP A 305 15.10 2.62 -21.43
C TRP A 305 15.58 2.36 -22.86
N LYS A 306 16.89 2.07 -23.05
CA LYS A 306 17.46 1.71 -24.35
C LYS A 306 16.89 0.38 -24.87
N VAL A 307 16.64 -0.60 -23.99
CA VAL A 307 15.94 -1.84 -24.39
C VAL A 307 14.55 -1.51 -24.95
N GLN A 308 13.77 -0.65 -24.28
CA GLN A 308 12.44 -0.25 -24.73
C GLN A 308 12.48 0.43 -26.11
N GLU A 309 13.46 1.30 -26.37
CA GLU A 309 13.67 1.93 -27.68
C GLU A 309 13.93 0.88 -28.79
N LYS A 310 14.81 -0.08 -28.51
CA LYS A 310 15.12 -1.18 -29.45
C LYS A 310 13.93 -2.09 -29.69
N VAL A 311 13.24 -2.48 -28.62
CA VAL A 311 12.03 -3.33 -28.70
C VAL A 311 10.93 -2.63 -29.51
N ALA A 312 10.74 -1.32 -29.34
CA ALA A 312 9.79 -0.55 -30.13
C ALA A 312 10.20 -0.45 -31.62
N GLN A 313 11.49 -0.49 -31.94
CA GLN A 313 11.96 -0.50 -33.35
C GLN A 313 11.70 -1.82 -34.08
N ILE A 314 11.84 -2.96 -33.37
CA ILE A 314 11.69 -4.30 -33.94
C ILE A 314 10.28 -4.89 -33.73
N LEU A 315 9.53 -4.40 -32.77
CA LEU A 315 8.15 -4.81 -32.42
C LEU A 315 7.96 -6.33 -32.32
N PRO A 316 8.61 -7.00 -31.35
CA PRO A 316 8.37 -8.41 -31.09
C PRO A 316 6.99 -8.65 -30.47
N TYR A 317 6.46 -7.65 -29.79
CA TYR A 317 5.05 -7.46 -29.53
C TYR A 317 4.67 -5.98 -29.66
N ILE A 318 3.42 -5.72 -29.92
CA ILE A 318 2.89 -4.36 -30.06
C ILE A 318 2.03 -4.06 -28.82
N PRO A 319 2.47 -3.14 -27.93
CA PRO A 319 1.66 -2.70 -26.80
C PRO A 319 0.37 -2.02 -27.29
N ILE A 320 -0.75 -2.30 -26.64
CA ILE A 320 -2.04 -1.72 -27.02
C ILE A 320 -2.53 -0.77 -25.92
N TYR A 321 -2.82 -1.29 -24.73
CA TYR A 321 -3.24 -0.45 -23.61
C TYR A 321 -2.87 -1.11 -22.28
N MET A 322 -2.83 -0.28 -21.25
CA MET A 322 -2.75 -0.70 -19.85
C MET A 322 -4.14 -0.59 -19.23
N GLY A 323 -4.61 -1.66 -18.61
CA GLY A 323 -5.91 -1.68 -17.95
C GLY A 323 -5.98 -0.77 -16.73
N LEU A 324 -7.12 -0.13 -16.53
CA LEU A 324 -7.48 0.54 -15.29
C LEU A 324 -8.31 -0.40 -14.43
N ALA A 325 -7.98 -0.48 -13.15
CA ALA A 325 -8.78 -1.18 -12.17
C ALA A 325 -9.67 -0.21 -11.41
N ASN A 326 -10.85 -0.66 -11.01
CA ASN A 326 -11.81 0.11 -10.25
C ASN A 326 -12.11 -0.61 -8.95
N VAL A 327 -12.00 0.09 -7.82
CA VAL A 327 -12.41 -0.40 -6.51
C VAL A 327 -13.37 0.61 -5.90
N GLY A 328 -14.54 0.13 -5.50
CA GLY A 328 -15.51 0.91 -4.76
C GLY A 328 -15.26 0.80 -3.27
N PHE A 329 -15.37 1.91 -2.56
CA PHE A 329 -15.37 2.00 -1.10
C PHE A 329 -16.65 2.70 -0.64
N ARG A 330 -17.15 2.31 0.53
CA ARG A 330 -18.27 3.05 1.15
C ARG A 330 -17.80 4.45 1.54
N THR A 331 -18.69 5.45 1.41
CA THR A 331 -18.35 6.85 1.74
C THR A 331 -18.33 7.13 3.25
N ASP A 332 -18.81 6.20 4.08
CA ASP A 332 -18.74 6.25 5.54
C ASP A 332 -17.42 5.74 6.13
N ILE A 333 -16.47 5.30 5.28
CA ILE A 333 -15.10 4.95 5.67
C ILE A 333 -14.08 5.90 5.05
N VAL A 334 -12.98 6.13 5.75
CA VAL A 334 -11.83 6.94 5.32
C VAL A 334 -10.52 6.23 5.60
N GLY A 335 -9.39 6.82 5.25
CA GLY A 335 -8.07 6.20 5.45
C GLY A 335 -7.68 5.24 4.31
N ILE A 336 -8.30 5.37 3.15
CA ILE A 336 -7.92 4.59 1.96
C ILE A 336 -6.61 5.13 1.41
N VAL A 337 -5.59 4.28 1.38
CA VAL A 337 -4.25 4.61 0.89
C VAL A 337 -4.04 3.96 -0.47
N LEU A 338 -4.09 4.77 -1.50
CA LEU A 338 -3.77 4.30 -2.85
C LEU A 338 -2.28 3.96 -2.93
N ASN A 339 -1.97 2.74 -3.27
CA ASN A 339 -0.64 2.30 -3.64
C ASN A 339 -0.68 1.91 -5.12
N GLN A 340 -0.05 2.72 -5.95
CA GLN A 340 0.08 2.39 -7.37
C GLN A 340 1.09 1.22 -7.50
N PRO A 341 0.78 0.13 -8.11
CA PRO A 341 -0.47 -0.31 -8.74
C PRO A 341 -1.26 -1.33 -7.91
N LEU A 342 -1.04 -1.39 -6.59
CA LEU A 342 -1.72 -2.32 -5.68
C LEU A 342 -3.15 -1.84 -5.35
N GLY A 343 -3.47 -0.61 -5.75
CA GLY A 343 -4.77 0.00 -5.53
C GLY A 343 -5.03 0.41 -4.09
N GLY A 344 -6.29 0.73 -3.79
CA GLY A 344 -6.73 1.15 -2.47
C GLY A 344 -6.89 0.01 -1.46
N GLN A 345 -6.75 -1.24 -1.88
CA GLN A 345 -6.72 -2.43 -0.98
C GLN A 345 -5.27 -2.75 -0.56
N SER A 346 -4.46 -1.73 -0.33
CA SER A 346 -3.07 -1.89 0.08
C SER A 346 -2.95 -2.22 1.57
N TYR A 347 -1.77 -2.74 1.96
CA TYR A 347 -1.44 -2.97 3.36
C TYR A 347 -1.59 -1.70 4.22
N LEU A 348 -1.22 -0.52 3.68
CA LEU A 348 -1.37 0.75 4.37
C LEU A 348 -2.84 1.14 4.56
N THR A 349 -3.75 0.74 3.66
CA THR A 349 -5.20 0.92 3.88
C THR A 349 -5.66 0.14 5.10
N THR A 350 -5.22 -1.09 5.32
CA THR A 350 -5.61 -1.86 6.50
C THR A 350 -5.11 -1.28 7.82
N LEU A 351 -4.03 -0.48 7.78
CA LEU A 351 -3.55 0.29 8.94
C LEU A 351 -4.36 1.56 9.19
N ASN A 352 -4.81 2.23 8.13
CA ASN A 352 -5.37 3.57 8.19
C ASN A 352 -6.90 3.62 8.15
N VAL A 353 -7.56 2.61 7.58
CA VAL A 353 -9.01 2.58 7.39
C VAL A 353 -9.75 2.64 8.72
N HIS A 354 -10.81 3.48 8.77
CA HIS A 354 -11.72 3.62 9.92
C HIS A 354 -13.04 4.27 9.48
N HIS A 355 -14.05 4.21 10.33
CA HIS A 355 -15.33 4.87 10.07
C HIS A 355 -15.28 6.37 10.38
N ILE A 356 -15.99 7.19 9.61
CA ILE A 356 -16.10 8.63 9.85
C ILE A 356 -16.69 8.89 11.24
N GLY A 357 -16.03 9.75 12.01
CA GLY A 357 -16.42 10.05 13.40
C GLY A 357 -15.98 9.02 14.43
N GLU A 358 -15.43 7.88 14.01
CA GLU A 358 -14.92 6.83 14.87
C GLU A 358 -13.45 6.54 14.53
N PRO A 359 -12.51 7.37 15.02
CA PRO A 359 -11.10 7.28 14.62
C PRO A 359 -10.41 5.96 15.00
N PHE A 360 -11.00 5.21 15.95
CA PHE A 360 -10.53 3.90 16.40
C PHE A 360 -11.70 2.98 16.71
N GLY A 361 -11.49 1.67 16.48
CA GLY A 361 -12.46 0.64 16.76
C GLY A 361 -13.26 0.20 15.52
N GLY A 362 -14.27 -0.65 15.72
CA GLY A 362 -15.12 -1.15 14.66
C GLY A 362 -14.50 -2.25 13.78
N THR A 363 -15.19 -2.54 12.70
CA THR A 363 -14.87 -3.64 11.78
C THR A 363 -14.79 -3.13 10.34
N TYR A 364 -13.68 -3.41 9.66
CA TYR A 364 -13.55 -3.24 8.22
C TYR A 364 -13.97 -4.53 7.50
N ARG A 365 -14.91 -4.44 6.56
CA ARG A 365 -15.50 -5.59 5.87
C ARG A 365 -15.06 -5.60 4.41
N THR A 366 -14.18 -6.54 4.05
CA THR A 366 -13.66 -6.70 2.69
C THR A 366 -13.94 -8.11 2.16
N PRO A 367 -14.70 -8.30 1.06
CA PRO A 367 -15.10 -9.62 0.61
C PRO A 367 -13.97 -10.36 -0.08
N LEU A 368 -13.98 -11.69 0.04
CA LEU A 368 -13.16 -12.60 -0.75
C LEU A 368 -13.98 -13.16 -1.93
N GLY A 369 -13.34 -13.22 -3.10
CA GLY A 369 -13.93 -13.79 -4.32
C GLY A 369 -13.83 -15.30 -4.41
N SER A 370 -12.95 -15.91 -3.60
CA SER A 370 -12.81 -17.36 -3.45
C SER A 370 -12.56 -17.73 -1.99
N ASP A 371 -12.93 -18.95 -1.59
CA ASP A 371 -12.58 -19.46 -0.26
C ASP A 371 -11.11 -19.90 -0.26
N PRO A 372 -10.23 -19.31 0.55
CA PRO A 372 -8.82 -19.70 0.64
C PRO A 372 -8.63 -21.19 0.86
N ARG A 373 -7.92 -21.84 -0.05
CA ARG A 373 -7.62 -23.28 0.03
C ARG A 373 -6.68 -23.57 1.21
N THR A 374 -5.69 -22.68 1.40
CA THR A 374 -4.69 -22.77 2.45
C THR A 374 -4.25 -21.36 2.89
N LEU A 375 -3.78 -21.24 4.12
CA LEU A 375 -3.09 -20.06 4.63
C LEU A 375 -1.61 -20.36 4.96
N ASN A 376 -1.01 -21.28 4.20
CA ASN A 376 0.41 -21.57 4.24
C ASN A 376 1.15 -20.68 3.23
N PRO A 377 2.05 -19.77 3.66
CA PRO A 377 2.71 -18.82 2.78
C PRO A 377 3.61 -19.47 1.71
N PHE A 378 3.99 -20.72 1.88
CA PHE A 378 4.85 -21.43 0.93
C PHE A 378 4.06 -22.21 -0.15
N THR A 379 2.77 -22.41 0.04
CA THR A 379 1.89 -23.15 -0.90
C THR A 379 0.68 -22.37 -1.37
N ALA A 380 0.46 -21.18 -0.86
CA ALA A 380 -0.61 -20.26 -1.27
C ALA A 380 -0.34 -19.71 -2.67
N ILE A 381 -1.36 -19.74 -3.55
CA ILE A 381 -1.23 -19.32 -4.96
C ILE A 381 -2.25 -18.26 -5.37
N SER A 382 -3.31 -18.03 -4.59
CA SER A 382 -4.37 -17.09 -4.94
C SER A 382 -4.21 -15.74 -4.26
N GLY A 383 -4.75 -14.68 -4.89
CA GLY A 383 -4.82 -13.35 -4.31
C GLY A 383 -5.62 -13.31 -3.01
N ASP A 384 -6.70 -14.11 -2.90
CA ASP A 384 -7.53 -14.18 -1.69
C ASP A 384 -6.78 -14.83 -0.51
N GLU A 385 -5.95 -15.84 -0.76
CA GLU A 385 -5.07 -16.43 0.27
C GLU A 385 -4.11 -15.38 0.82
N TRP A 386 -3.47 -14.60 -0.07
CA TRP A 386 -2.56 -13.51 0.32
C TRP A 386 -3.27 -12.31 0.91
N ALA A 387 -4.51 -11.99 0.50
CA ALA A 387 -5.30 -10.93 1.11
C ALA A 387 -5.51 -11.15 2.62
N VAL A 388 -5.62 -12.40 3.06
CA VAL A 388 -5.67 -12.77 4.48
C VAL A 388 -4.28 -12.65 5.11
N MET A 389 -3.28 -13.34 4.54
CA MET A 389 -1.96 -13.50 5.16
C MET A 389 -1.16 -12.20 5.23
N ASN A 390 -1.33 -11.27 4.30
CA ASN A 390 -0.66 -9.96 4.31
C ASN A 390 -1.05 -9.08 5.51
N ASN A 391 -2.12 -9.40 6.22
CA ASN A 391 -2.48 -8.71 7.46
C ASN A 391 -1.83 -9.33 8.71
N ILE A 392 -1.24 -10.52 8.55
CA ILE A 392 -0.65 -11.33 9.64
C ILE A 392 0.86 -11.37 9.51
N LEU A 393 1.37 -11.68 8.32
CA LEU A 393 2.79 -11.81 8.02
C LEU A 393 3.34 -10.49 7.47
N GLU A 394 4.57 -10.17 7.81
CA GLU A 394 5.25 -8.98 7.31
C GLU A 394 6.55 -9.34 6.58
N THR A 395 7.04 -8.38 5.81
CA THR A 395 8.28 -8.46 5.04
C THR A 395 9.32 -7.47 5.58
N LEU A 396 10.55 -7.53 5.10
CA LEU A 396 11.63 -6.63 5.54
C LEU A 396 11.35 -5.16 5.19
N PHE A 397 10.72 -4.90 4.06
CA PHE A 397 10.25 -3.59 3.63
C PHE A 397 8.95 -3.71 2.83
N ILE A 398 8.19 -2.64 2.71
CA ILE A 398 6.95 -2.59 1.93
C ILE A 398 7.05 -1.56 0.80
N ALA A 399 6.10 -1.59 -0.14
CA ALA A 399 6.04 -0.61 -1.21
C ALA A 399 5.69 0.78 -0.65
N HIS A 400 6.40 1.81 -1.13
CA HIS A 400 6.02 3.19 -0.84
C HIS A 400 4.71 3.53 -1.56
N PRO A 401 3.70 4.12 -0.91
CA PRO A 401 2.40 4.39 -1.56
C PRO A 401 2.50 5.41 -2.69
N ASP A 402 3.38 6.40 -2.54
CA ASP A 402 3.50 7.52 -3.49
C ASP A 402 4.60 7.28 -4.55
N SER A 403 5.27 6.12 -4.53
CA SER A 403 6.36 5.81 -5.47
C SER A 403 6.44 4.32 -5.77
N VAL A 404 6.43 3.98 -7.04
CA VAL A 404 6.58 2.58 -7.49
C VAL A 404 7.98 2.04 -7.23
N SER A 405 9.00 2.91 -7.34
CA SER A 405 10.41 2.53 -7.23
C SER A 405 10.91 2.46 -5.80
N ASP A 406 10.27 3.16 -4.87
CA ASP A 406 10.76 3.31 -3.51
C ASP A 406 10.17 2.26 -2.56
N ASN A 407 10.94 1.99 -1.50
CA ASN A 407 10.56 1.08 -0.45
C ASN A 407 10.48 1.81 0.89
N LEU A 408 9.45 1.48 1.68
CA LEU A 408 9.36 1.90 3.07
C LEU A 408 10.05 0.86 3.95
N PRO A 409 11.00 1.25 4.81
CA PRO A 409 11.53 0.38 5.85
C PRO A 409 10.42 -0.19 6.72
N TRP A 410 10.47 -1.53 6.95
CA TRP A 410 9.45 -2.20 7.74
C TRP A 410 10.09 -3.07 8.83
N LEU A 411 10.10 -4.42 8.75
CA LEU A 411 10.85 -5.24 9.72
C LEU A 411 12.33 -4.89 9.73
N ALA A 412 12.92 -4.54 8.56
CA ALA A 412 14.21 -3.87 8.49
C ALA A 412 14.01 -2.35 8.59
N GLY A 413 14.73 -1.70 9.49
CA GLY A 413 14.80 -0.24 9.63
C GLY A 413 15.66 0.40 8.55
N SER A 414 16.66 -0.32 8.03
CA SER A 414 17.52 0.08 6.92
C SER A 414 18.23 -1.13 6.32
N TRP A 415 18.88 -0.91 5.16
CA TRP A 415 19.73 -1.90 4.50
C TRP A 415 20.86 -1.24 3.72
N GLU A 416 21.91 -2.02 3.45
CA GLU A 416 23.05 -1.64 2.64
C GLU A 416 23.30 -2.70 1.58
N ILE A 417 23.68 -2.28 0.38
CA ILE A 417 24.03 -3.15 -0.74
C ILE A 417 25.44 -2.82 -1.17
N GLU A 418 26.32 -3.82 -1.17
CA GLU A 418 27.72 -3.68 -1.54
C GLU A 418 28.09 -4.69 -2.64
N GLU A 419 28.78 -4.21 -3.68
CA GLU A 419 29.48 -5.10 -4.60
C GLU A 419 30.81 -5.52 -3.97
N ILE A 420 31.04 -6.81 -3.91
CA ILE A 420 32.24 -7.37 -3.31
C ILE A 420 32.90 -8.40 -4.25
N SER A 421 34.12 -8.80 -3.94
CA SER A 421 34.72 -10.00 -4.51
C SER A 421 34.66 -11.14 -3.50
N PHE A 422 34.05 -12.26 -3.88
CA PHE A 422 33.99 -13.46 -3.06
C PHE A 422 34.72 -14.59 -3.80
N ASN A 423 35.85 -15.08 -3.21
CA ASN A 423 36.71 -16.06 -3.86
C ASN A 423 37.15 -15.69 -5.29
N GLY A 424 37.40 -14.40 -5.54
CA GLY A 424 37.85 -13.91 -6.84
C GLY A 424 36.72 -13.67 -7.87
N HIS A 425 35.45 -13.90 -7.50
CA HIS A 425 34.28 -13.69 -8.36
C HIS A 425 33.44 -12.51 -7.85
N PRO A 426 32.77 -11.76 -8.75
CA PRO A 426 31.82 -10.73 -8.38
C PRO A 426 30.69 -11.32 -7.50
N ALA A 427 30.36 -10.63 -6.44
CA ALA A 427 29.27 -11.01 -5.53
C ALA A 427 28.59 -9.77 -4.96
N THR A 428 27.38 -9.94 -4.47
CA THR A 428 26.62 -8.89 -3.76
C THR A 428 26.53 -9.27 -2.28
N LYS A 429 26.87 -8.31 -1.41
CA LYS A 429 26.62 -8.37 0.02
C LYS A 429 25.46 -7.47 0.34
N ILE A 430 24.40 -7.97 0.99
CA ILE A 430 23.28 -7.18 1.46
C ILE A 430 23.21 -7.33 2.98
N THR A 431 23.26 -6.19 3.69
CA THR A 431 23.12 -6.14 5.14
C THR A 431 21.78 -5.50 5.49
N PHE A 432 20.96 -6.17 6.28
CA PHE A 432 19.72 -5.63 6.82
C PHE A 432 19.87 -5.36 8.32
N TYR A 433 19.47 -4.17 8.75
CA TYR A 433 19.41 -3.76 10.15
C TYR A 433 17.94 -3.80 10.59
N LEU A 434 17.59 -4.72 11.49
CA LEU A 434 16.22 -5.02 11.89
C LEU A 434 15.76 -4.15 13.06
N ASN A 435 14.46 -3.88 13.13
CA ASN A 435 13.84 -3.22 14.28
C ASN A 435 13.83 -4.14 15.51
N ASN A 436 14.24 -3.64 16.66
CA ASN A 436 14.39 -4.39 17.91
C ASN A 436 13.15 -4.42 18.80
N ASN A 437 12.09 -3.69 18.43
CA ASN A 437 10.83 -3.61 19.17
C ASN A 437 9.74 -4.53 18.62
N VAL A 438 10.08 -5.43 17.69
CA VAL A 438 9.14 -6.34 17.04
C VAL A 438 8.97 -7.62 17.87
N THR A 439 7.72 -8.07 17.99
CA THR A 439 7.37 -9.37 18.59
C THR A 439 6.42 -10.13 17.68
N TRP A 440 6.52 -11.45 17.70
CA TRP A 440 5.51 -12.33 17.16
C TRP A 440 4.21 -12.22 17.97
N GLN A 441 3.09 -12.62 17.39
CA GLN A 441 1.76 -12.53 18.02
C GLN A 441 1.60 -13.41 19.26
N ASP A 442 2.49 -14.36 19.48
CA ASP A 442 2.58 -15.18 20.70
C ASP A 442 3.48 -14.57 21.78
N GLY A 443 4.05 -13.40 21.53
CA GLY A 443 4.94 -12.67 22.45
C GLY A 443 6.42 -12.99 22.33
N VAL A 444 6.83 -13.95 21.52
CA VAL A 444 8.23 -14.24 21.27
C VAL A 444 8.87 -13.07 20.49
N LYS A 445 10.11 -12.71 20.83
CA LYS A 445 10.82 -11.63 20.11
C LYS A 445 11.22 -12.06 18.71
N PHE A 446 10.95 -11.20 17.73
CA PHE A 446 11.45 -11.30 16.37
C PHE A 446 12.95 -11.00 16.34
N SER A 447 13.69 -11.72 15.51
CA SER A 447 15.14 -11.56 15.37
C SER A 447 15.64 -11.91 13.97
N ALA A 448 16.93 -11.63 13.72
CA ALA A 448 17.64 -12.03 12.50
C ALA A 448 17.67 -13.56 12.29
N LYS A 449 17.47 -14.33 13.35
CA LYS A 449 17.38 -15.81 13.25
C LYS A 449 16.13 -16.26 12.50
N ASP A 450 15.01 -15.53 12.66
CA ASP A 450 13.77 -15.82 11.93
C ASP A 450 13.93 -15.55 10.43
N VAL A 451 14.59 -14.43 10.08
CA VAL A 451 14.90 -14.09 8.68
C VAL A 451 15.84 -15.14 8.08
N ASN A 452 16.92 -15.47 8.79
CA ASN A 452 17.87 -16.50 8.37
C ASN A 452 17.21 -17.87 8.16
N PHE A 453 16.34 -18.27 9.10
CA PHE A 453 15.58 -19.51 9.00
C PHE A 453 14.66 -19.48 7.77
N THR A 454 13.91 -18.40 7.56
CA THR A 454 12.99 -18.28 6.42
C THR A 454 13.73 -18.42 5.09
N TRP A 455 14.87 -17.73 4.91
CA TRP A 455 15.67 -17.82 3.69
C TRP A 455 16.29 -19.21 3.50
N TRP A 456 16.79 -19.83 4.60
CA TRP A 456 17.28 -21.19 4.55
C TRP A 456 16.15 -22.17 4.16
N PHE A 457 14.96 -22.04 4.77
CA PHE A 457 13.80 -22.87 4.47
C PHE A 457 13.42 -22.82 2.99
N ILE A 458 13.36 -21.61 2.44
CA ILE A 458 13.07 -21.39 1.02
C ILE A 458 14.17 -21.99 0.13
N LYS A 459 15.42 -21.79 0.47
CA LYS A 459 16.57 -22.34 -0.29
C LYS A 459 16.55 -23.85 -0.38
N VAL A 460 16.25 -24.53 0.73
CA VAL A 460 16.26 -25.99 0.82
C VAL A 460 15.02 -26.62 0.20
N ASN A 461 13.84 -26.10 0.54
CA ASN A 461 12.56 -26.68 0.16
C ASN A 461 12.04 -26.22 -1.21
N LYS A 462 12.58 -25.11 -1.76
CA LYS A 462 12.22 -24.54 -3.08
C LYS A 462 10.72 -24.40 -3.32
N PRO A 463 9.96 -23.76 -2.41
CA PRO A 463 8.53 -23.61 -2.56
C PRO A 463 8.22 -22.78 -3.83
N THR A 464 7.28 -23.23 -4.64
CA THR A 464 7.01 -22.70 -5.98
C THR A 464 6.74 -21.20 -6.00
N GLN A 465 6.10 -20.65 -4.96
CA GLN A 465 5.64 -19.27 -4.95
C GLN A 465 6.66 -18.25 -4.40
N GLN A 466 7.54 -18.66 -3.51
CA GLN A 466 8.52 -17.77 -2.88
C GLN A 466 9.97 -18.03 -3.29
N TYR A 467 10.17 -19.07 -4.11
CA TYR A 467 11.51 -19.40 -4.57
C TYR A 467 11.91 -18.53 -5.75
N ALA A 468 12.97 -17.78 -5.59
CA ALA A 468 13.54 -16.90 -6.62
C ALA A 468 15.01 -17.25 -6.85
N MET A 469 15.55 -16.83 -8.00
CA MET A 469 16.95 -17.07 -8.39
C MET A 469 17.97 -16.66 -7.31
N VAL A 470 17.64 -15.65 -6.49
CA VAL A 470 18.53 -15.19 -5.40
C VAL A 470 18.84 -16.31 -4.42
N PHE A 471 17.88 -17.23 -4.14
CA PHE A 471 18.11 -18.33 -3.20
C PHE A 471 19.01 -19.42 -3.79
N GLU A 472 19.04 -19.62 -5.11
CA GLU A 472 20.03 -20.47 -5.78
C GLU A 472 21.44 -19.87 -5.64
N LYS A 473 21.55 -18.56 -5.85
CA LYS A 473 22.80 -17.80 -5.81
C LYS A 473 23.27 -17.42 -4.42
N LEU A 474 22.44 -17.61 -3.38
CA LEU A 474 22.78 -17.32 -1.99
C LEU A 474 23.94 -18.22 -1.54
N ILE A 475 25.11 -17.64 -1.35
CA ILE A 475 26.32 -18.35 -0.93
C ILE A 475 26.20 -18.75 0.53
N ARG A 476 25.97 -17.76 1.38
CA ARG A 476 25.81 -17.91 2.83
C ARG A 476 25.07 -16.71 3.42
N THR A 477 24.65 -16.86 4.65
CA THR A 477 24.15 -15.80 5.52
C THR A 477 24.99 -15.69 6.77
N GLU A 478 25.03 -14.51 7.38
CA GLU A 478 25.62 -14.29 8.71
C GLU A 478 24.62 -13.56 9.60
N VAL A 479 24.61 -13.91 10.87
CA VAL A 479 23.79 -13.27 11.91
C VAL A 479 24.73 -12.72 12.98
N PRO A 480 25.33 -11.54 12.77
CA PRO A 480 26.30 -10.97 13.71
C PRO A 480 25.71 -10.68 15.08
N ASN A 481 24.43 -10.33 15.15
CA ASN A 481 23.66 -10.15 16.37
C ASN A 481 22.17 -10.38 16.08
N ASP A 482 21.32 -10.30 17.11
CA ASP A 482 19.89 -10.59 16.97
C ASP A 482 19.13 -9.63 16.03
N TYR A 483 19.72 -8.50 15.63
CA TYR A 483 19.07 -7.48 14.78
C TYR A 483 19.86 -7.11 13.53
N THR A 484 20.83 -7.96 13.14
CA THR A 484 21.56 -7.76 11.90
C THR A 484 21.67 -9.09 11.16
N ILE A 485 21.30 -9.09 9.88
CA ILE A 485 21.51 -10.23 8.99
C ILE A 485 22.21 -9.78 7.72
N VAL A 486 23.21 -10.58 7.30
CA VAL A 486 24.00 -10.35 6.10
C VAL A 486 23.79 -11.50 5.13
N ALA A 487 23.46 -11.21 3.88
CA ALA A 487 23.39 -12.16 2.79
C ALA A 487 24.57 -11.96 1.82
N TYR A 488 25.27 -13.04 1.48
CA TYR A 488 26.31 -13.08 0.45
C TYR A 488 25.78 -13.84 -0.76
N ILE A 489 25.72 -13.20 -1.92
CA ILE A 489 25.03 -13.70 -3.11
C ILE A 489 26.01 -13.68 -4.28
N ASN A 490 26.12 -14.79 -5.02
CA ASN A 490 26.96 -14.90 -6.20
C ASN A 490 26.44 -14.02 -7.33
N GLY A 491 27.34 -13.23 -7.95
CA GLY A 491 27.03 -12.24 -8.96
C GLY A 491 26.49 -10.91 -8.38
N THR A 492 26.24 -9.95 -9.27
CA THR A 492 25.75 -8.61 -8.91
C THR A 492 24.35 -8.43 -9.48
N SER A 493 23.39 -7.93 -8.65
CA SER A 493 22.08 -7.54 -9.14
C SER A 493 21.32 -6.71 -8.10
N TRP A 494 20.70 -5.61 -8.53
CA TRP A 494 19.77 -4.83 -7.72
C TRP A 494 18.51 -5.63 -7.36
N THR A 495 18.15 -6.63 -8.19
CA THR A 495 16.95 -7.45 -7.99
C THR A 495 17.04 -8.36 -6.76
N TYR A 496 18.25 -8.65 -6.28
CA TYR A 496 18.46 -9.51 -5.10
C TYR A 496 17.81 -8.92 -3.85
N LEU A 497 17.81 -7.60 -3.70
CA LEU A 497 17.11 -6.93 -2.61
C LEU A 497 15.61 -7.29 -2.60
N TYR A 498 14.96 -7.16 -3.75
CA TYR A 498 13.51 -7.43 -3.88
C TYR A 498 13.18 -8.92 -3.72
N ASN A 499 14.04 -9.78 -4.24
CA ASN A 499 13.83 -11.23 -4.18
C ASN A 499 14.07 -11.82 -2.79
N LEU A 500 14.85 -11.16 -1.92
CA LEU A 500 15.01 -11.52 -0.50
C LEU A 500 13.85 -11.03 0.37
N ASN A 501 13.00 -10.14 -0.14
CA ASN A 501 11.88 -9.54 0.58
C ASN A 501 10.64 -10.44 0.55
N VAL A 502 10.74 -11.57 1.22
CA VAL A 502 9.67 -12.57 1.36
C VAL A 502 8.94 -12.38 2.68
N ALA A 503 7.74 -12.97 2.82
CA ALA A 503 7.03 -13.03 4.09
C ALA A 503 7.85 -13.83 5.10
N ILE A 504 8.20 -13.22 6.23
CA ILE A 504 9.00 -13.86 7.26
C ILE A 504 8.11 -14.73 8.15
N VAL A 505 8.56 -15.94 8.45
CA VAL A 505 7.84 -16.89 9.30
C VAL A 505 8.55 -17.13 10.63
N PRO A 506 7.82 -17.43 11.72
CA PRO A 506 8.42 -17.66 13.04
C PRO A 506 9.20 -18.95 13.08
N MET A 507 10.53 -18.84 13.27
CA MET A 507 11.43 -19.99 13.33
C MET A 507 10.98 -21.02 14.39
N HIS A 508 10.56 -20.56 15.59
CA HIS A 508 10.15 -21.44 16.69
C HIS A 508 8.90 -22.29 16.41
N ILE A 509 8.10 -21.92 15.40
CA ILE A 509 6.96 -22.71 14.92
C ILE A 509 7.37 -23.59 13.73
N TRP A 510 8.01 -22.99 12.72
CA TRP A 510 8.29 -23.65 11.44
C TRP A 510 9.50 -24.59 11.48
N SER A 511 10.37 -24.51 12.49
CA SER A 511 11.45 -25.46 12.71
C SER A 511 11.02 -26.72 13.48
N ASN A 512 9.77 -26.80 13.92
CA ASN A 512 9.25 -27.95 14.66
C ASN A 512 8.90 -29.11 13.71
N GLU A 513 9.90 -29.90 13.34
CA GLU A 513 9.74 -31.03 12.41
C GLU A 513 8.70 -32.04 12.91
N THR A 514 8.59 -32.26 14.23
CA THR A 514 7.58 -33.17 14.81
C THR A 514 6.17 -32.65 14.55
N LEU A 515 5.95 -31.35 14.73
CA LEU A 515 4.68 -30.70 14.44
C LEU A 515 4.34 -30.82 12.94
N LEU A 516 5.28 -30.46 12.06
CA LEU A 516 5.07 -30.51 10.61
C LEU A 516 4.78 -31.97 10.14
N ALA A 517 5.50 -32.94 10.68
CA ALA A 517 5.32 -34.37 10.33
C ALA A 517 3.92 -34.90 10.67
N GLN A 518 3.28 -34.42 11.75
CA GLN A 518 1.91 -34.80 12.13
C GLN A 518 0.87 -34.43 11.04
N TYR A 519 1.17 -33.41 10.23
CA TYR A 519 0.30 -32.94 9.14
C TYR A 519 0.80 -33.35 7.75
N GLY A 520 1.77 -34.28 7.67
CA GLY A 520 2.31 -34.80 6.41
C GLY A 520 3.35 -33.90 5.73
N GLY A 521 4.04 -33.09 6.50
CA GLY A 521 5.10 -32.18 6.04
C GLY A 521 4.58 -30.76 5.78
N TRP A 522 5.54 -29.84 5.58
CA TRP A 522 5.25 -28.42 5.39
C TRP A 522 4.36 -28.12 4.19
N GLU A 523 4.40 -28.92 3.13
CA GLU A 523 3.60 -28.75 1.92
C GLU A 523 2.09 -28.94 2.15
N LYS A 524 1.73 -29.83 3.07
CA LYS A 524 0.35 -30.17 3.39
C LYS A 524 -0.19 -29.44 4.61
N TRP A 525 0.70 -28.80 5.34
CA TRP A 525 0.37 -28.13 6.59
C TRP A 525 -0.32 -26.79 6.32
N ASP A 526 -1.47 -26.57 6.94
CA ASP A 526 -2.15 -25.28 6.97
C ASP A 526 -2.08 -24.73 8.39
N PRO A 527 -1.22 -23.71 8.67
CA PRO A 527 -1.02 -23.21 10.02
C PRO A 527 -2.27 -22.60 10.64
N SER A 528 -3.23 -22.15 9.85
CA SER A 528 -4.50 -21.60 10.36
C SER A 528 -5.42 -22.63 11.00
N LYS A 529 -5.24 -23.92 10.67
CA LYS A 529 -6.05 -25.04 11.18
C LYS A 529 -5.43 -25.73 12.39
N VAL A 530 -4.23 -25.33 12.78
CA VAL A 530 -3.47 -26.00 13.82
C VAL A 530 -3.38 -25.08 15.05
N PRO A 531 -3.87 -25.52 16.23
CA PRO A 531 -3.72 -24.77 17.47
C PRO A 531 -2.26 -24.48 17.78
N HIS A 532 -1.99 -23.28 18.31
CA HIS A 532 -0.67 -22.90 18.76
C HIS A 532 -0.21 -23.81 19.93
N PRO A 533 1.03 -24.32 19.92
CA PRO A 533 1.45 -25.34 20.89
C PRO A 533 1.47 -24.86 22.35
N THR A 534 1.63 -23.56 22.59
CA THR A 534 1.80 -23.00 23.95
C THR A 534 0.83 -21.88 24.29
N VAL A 535 0.27 -21.18 23.30
CA VAL A 535 -0.63 -20.04 23.55
C VAL A 535 -2.07 -20.41 23.20
N LYS A 536 -2.90 -20.56 24.24
CA LYS A 536 -4.32 -20.87 24.06
C LYS A 536 -5.04 -19.75 23.29
N GLY A 537 -5.84 -20.13 22.30
CA GLY A 537 -6.65 -19.21 21.50
C GLY A 537 -5.94 -18.63 20.27
N LEU A 538 -4.67 -19.02 20.05
CA LEU A 538 -3.97 -18.77 18.79
C LEU A 538 -3.90 -20.07 17.95
N THR A 539 -3.72 -19.90 16.65
CA THR A 539 -3.29 -20.96 15.74
C THR A 539 -1.80 -20.83 15.45
N CYS A 540 -1.22 -21.78 14.73
CA CYS A 540 0.17 -21.69 14.27
C CYS A 540 0.35 -20.63 13.16
N LEU A 541 -0.73 -20.06 12.61
CA LEU A 541 -0.67 -18.91 11.73
C LEU A 541 -0.49 -17.64 12.58
N ILE A 542 0.73 -17.39 12.98
CA ILE A 542 1.15 -16.19 13.67
C ILE A 542 2.16 -15.42 12.83
N GLY A 543 2.15 -14.11 12.96
CA GLY A 543 3.04 -13.18 12.29
C GLY A 543 3.51 -12.07 13.22
N THR A 544 4.16 -11.08 12.65
CA THR A 544 4.52 -9.82 13.30
C THR A 544 3.52 -8.71 13.00
N GLY A 545 2.55 -8.98 12.11
CA GLY A 545 1.59 -8.02 11.57
C GLY A 545 0.50 -7.57 12.53
N PRO A 546 -0.32 -6.59 12.09
CA PRO A 546 -1.29 -5.88 12.94
C PRO A 546 -2.51 -6.71 13.33
N PHE A 547 -2.78 -7.84 12.66
CA PHE A 547 -3.96 -8.66 12.93
C PHE A 547 -3.60 -10.12 13.20
N ILE A 548 -4.32 -10.72 14.14
CA ILE A 548 -4.27 -12.13 14.50
C ILE A 548 -5.39 -12.86 13.75
N PHE A 549 -5.11 -14.05 13.22
CA PHE A 549 -6.14 -14.96 12.74
C PHE A 549 -7.03 -15.38 13.92
N ALA A 550 -8.31 -14.97 13.89
CA ALA A 550 -9.22 -15.16 15.00
C ALA A 550 -10.19 -16.31 14.78
N ASP A 551 -10.82 -16.37 13.60
CA ASP A 551 -11.82 -17.37 13.27
C ASP A 551 -11.96 -17.56 11.75
N ARG A 552 -12.47 -18.75 11.36
CA ARG A 552 -12.86 -19.05 9.99
C ARG A 552 -14.03 -20.01 9.99
N LYS A 553 -15.07 -19.66 9.23
CA LYS A 553 -16.10 -20.60 8.82
C LYS A 553 -15.99 -20.83 7.32
N GLN A 554 -15.61 -22.06 6.95
CA GLN A 554 -15.33 -22.42 5.55
C GLN A 554 -16.53 -22.10 4.65
N GLY A 555 -16.28 -21.40 3.53
CA GLY A 555 -17.31 -20.98 2.59
C GLY A 555 -18.16 -19.80 3.05
N GLU A 556 -17.94 -19.26 4.26
CA GLU A 556 -18.73 -18.15 4.79
C GLU A 556 -17.86 -16.92 5.10
N TYR A 557 -16.83 -17.05 5.96
CA TYR A 557 -16.00 -15.92 6.31
C TYR A 557 -14.64 -16.30 6.90
N ILE A 558 -13.73 -15.31 6.93
CA ILE A 558 -12.53 -15.27 7.76
C ILE A 558 -12.58 -13.99 8.61
N LEU A 559 -12.24 -14.11 9.88
CA LEU A 559 -12.18 -13.02 10.85
C LEU A 559 -10.76 -12.84 11.35
N LEU A 560 -10.25 -11.62 11.22
CA LEU A 560 -8.98 -11.18 11.79
C LEU A 560 -9.27 -10.21 12.93
N ARG A 561 -8.52 -10.30 14.03
CA ARG A 561 -8.63 -9.42 15.20
C ARG A 561 -7.35 -8.64 15.38
N TRP A 562 -7.46 -7.38 15.74
CA TRP A 562 -6.33 -6.53 16.05
C TRP A 562 -5.37 -7.16 17.08
N TYR A 563 -4.06 -7.09 16.78
CA TYR A 563 -2.98 -7.44 17.70
C TYR A 563 -2.58 -6.20 18.51
N SER A 564 -3.04 -6.11 19.75
CA SER A 564 -2.86 -4.93 20.61
C SER A 564 -1.40 -4.61 20.95
N ASN A 565 -0.50 -5.59 20.87
CA ASN A 565 0.95 -5.41 21.05
C ASN A 565 1.70 -5.22 19.73
N TYR A 566 0.99 -4.88 18.66
CA TYR A 566 1.61 -4.61 17.36
C TYR A 566 2.66 -3.49 17.48
N TRP A 567 3.85 -3.72 16.97
CA TRP A 567 5.02 -2.86 17.14
C TRP A 567 4.90 -1.47 16.48
N ARG A 568 4.03 -1.32 15.46
CA ARG A 568 3.62 -0.04 14.84
C ARG A 568 2.19 0.37 15.24
N ARG A 569 1.74 -0.01 16.44
CA ARG A 569 0.43 0.40 16.94
C ARG A 569 0.30 1.92 16.87
N HIS A 570 -0.89 2.40 16.44
CA HIS A 570 -1.17 3.84 16.41
C HIS A 570 -1.03 4.42 17.84
N PRO A 571 -0.22 5.48 18.03
CA PRO A 571 0.10 5.99 19.37
C PRO A 571 -1.14 6.51 20.11
N GLU A 572 -2.14 7.01 19.40
CA GLU A 572 -3.39 7.50 19.99
C GLU A 572 -4.42 6.40 20.26
N LYS A 573 -4.23 5.18 19.73
CA LYS A 573 -5.08 4.03 20.06
C LYS A 573 -4.70 3.48 21.43
N THR A 574 -5.01 4.25 22.48
CA THR A 574 -4.64 3.98 23.88
C THR A 574 -5.77 4.44 24.82
N ILE A 575 -5.65 4.16 26.11
CA ILE A 575 -6.59 4.67 27.11
C ILE A 575 -6.45 6.19 27.26
N SER A 576 -7.55 6.86 27.59
CA SER A 576 -7.55 8.27 27.98
C SER A 576 -7.72 8.41 29.50
N LEU A 577 -7.01 9.37 30.08
CA LEU A 577 -7.16 9.78 31.45
C LEU A 577 -7.48 11.28 31.51
N ASP A 578 -8.55 11.62 32.20
CA ASP A 578 -8.86 12.98 32.62
C ASP A 578 -8.84 13.05 34.15
N ALA A 579 -7.90 13.83 34.70
CA ALA A 579 -7.69 13.92 36.13
C ALA A 579 -7.89 15.35 36.62
N GLN A 580 -8.70 15.51 37.67
CA GLN A 580 -9.04 16.79 38.26
C GLN A 580 -8.82 16.74 39.77
N ALA A 581 -8.25 17.80 40.32
CA ALA A 581 -8.12 17.99 41.76
C ALA A 581 -9.33 18.76 42.30
N SER A 582 -9.84 18.36 43.47
CA SER A 582 -10.93 19.06 44.17
C SER A 582 -10.52 20.50 44.57
N ALA A 583 -9.22 20.77 44.68
CA ALA A 583 -8.65 22.09 44.92
C ALA A 583 -7.22 22.15 44.39
N HIS A 584 -6.86 23.27 43.73
CA HIS A 584 -5.50 23.57 43.29
C HIS A 584 -4.66 24.32 44.31
N THR A 585 -5.28 24.94 45.31
CA THR A 585 -4.65 25.61 46.47
C THR A 585 -5.42 25.26 47.72
N LEU A 586 -4.73 24.78 48.73
CA LEU A 586 -5.30 24.36 50.01
C LEU A 586 -4.27 24.59 51.14
N TYR A 587 -4.68 24.38 52.38
CA TYR A 587 -3.79 24.50 53.54
C TYR A 587 -3.33 23.13 54.03
N ALA A 588 -2.14 23.06 54.61
CA ALA A 588 -1.61 21.83 55.21
C ALA A 588 -2.61 21.26 56.23
N GLY A 589 -2.88 19.96 56.11
CA GLY A 589 -3.89 19.25 56.91
C GLY A 589 -5.28 19.18 56.26
N ASP A 590 -5.56 19.95 55.18
CA ASP A 590 -6.81 19.76 54.43
C ASP A 590 -6.64 18.63 53.41
N PRO A 591 -7.47 17.60 53.44
CA PRO A 591 -7.43 16.59 52.43
C PRO A 591 -7.98 17.12 51.10
N PHE A 592 -7.42 16.63 49.96
CA PHE A 592 -8.00 16.88 48.65
C PHE A 592 -8.18 15.56 47.89
N THR A 593 -9.10 15.55 46.95
CA THR A 593 -9.41 14.37 46.15
C THR A 593 -8.99 14.59 44.70
N ILE A 594 -8.30 13.63 44.14
CA ILE A 594 -8.11 13.51 42.71
C ILE A 594 -9.21 12.61 42.18
N THR A 595 -10.02 13.13 41.25
CA THR A 595 -11.03 12.38 40.50
C THR A 595 -10.48 12.17 39.08
N THR A 596 -10.42 10.91 38.65
CA THR A 596 -9.86 10.51 37.36
C THR A 596 -10.90 9.73 36.57
N THR A 597 -11.21 10.15 35.35
CA THR A 597 -12.03 9.37 34.44
C THR A 597 -11.11 8.60 33.51
N VAL A 598 -11.33 7.28 33.37
CA VAL A 598 -10.57 6.38 32.50
C VAL A 598 -11.51 5.83 31.45
N LYS A 599 -11.14 6.03 30.17
CA LYS A 599 -11.86 5.49 29.01
C LYS A 599 -10.91 4.77 28.09
N ASP A 600 -11.41 3.81 27.31
CA ASP A 600 -10.66 3.23 26.21
C ASP A 600 -10.61 4.20 25.01
N TYR A 601 -9.93 3.76 23.93
CA TYR A 601 -9.77 4.54 22.70
C TYR A 601 -11.08 4.76 21.92
N THR A 602 -12.16 4.02 22.24
CA THR A 602 -13.50 4.23 21.67
C THR A 602 -14.34 5.21 22.49
N GLY A 603 -13.82 5.67 23.64
CA GLY A 603 -14.54 6.52 24.59
C GLY A 603 -15.35 5.75 25.63
N THR A 604 -15.31 4.39 25.60
CA THR A 604 -16.02 3.56 26.57
C THR A 604 -15.35 3.62 27.94
N ALA A 605 -16.13 3.84 28.96
CA ALA A 605 -15.68 3.92 30.35
C ALA A 605 -15.12 2.58 30.87
N LEU A 606 -13.93 2.59 31.48
CA LEU A 606 -13.25 1.40 31.96
C LEU A 606 -13.41 1.25 33.51
N ALA A 607 -14.01 0.14 33.94
CA ALA A 607 -14.17 -0.20 35.34
C ALA A 607 -13.01 -1.06 35.90
N ASN A 608 -12.15 -1.59 35.02
CA ASN A 608 -11.06 -2.51 35.37
C ASN A 608 -9.67 -1.87 35.34
N ALA A 609 -9.57 -0.54 35.35
CA ALA A 609 -8.31 0.15 35.40
C ALA A 609 -7.68 0.15 36.80
N THR A 610 -6.37 0.13 36.86
CA THR A 610 -5.61 0.45 38.07
C THR A 610 -5.13 1.89 37.94
N VAL A 611 -5.57 2.77 38.89
CA VAL A 611 -5.18 4.19 38.87
C VAL A 611 -4.35 4.49 40.11
N THR A 612 -3.15 5.02 39.92
CA THR A 612 -2.21 5.41 41.00
C THR A 612 -1.94 6.89 40.92
N VAL A 613 -2.04 7.57 42.06
CA VAL A 613 -1.77 9.00 42.22
C VAL A 613 -0.49 9.18 43.02
N GLN A 614 0.48 9.88 42.44
CA GLN A 614 1.76 10.20 43.09
C GLN A 614 1.91 11.71 43.27
N LEU A 615 2.16 12.13 44.50
CA LEU A 615 2.52 13.50 44.82
C LEU A 615 4.05 13.64 44.76
N THR A 616 4.56 14.53 43.95
CA THR A 616 6.01 14.75 43.79
C THR A 616 6.37 16.21 44.11
N ARG A 617 7.57 16.41 44.69
CA ARG A 617 8.19 17.69 44.85
C ARG A 617 9.65 17.61 44.43
N ASP A 618 10.07 18.52 43.57
CA ASP A 618 11.44 18.56 43.00
C ASP A 618 11.87 17.22 42.42
N GLY A 619 10.93 16.52 41.72
CA GLY A 619 11.16 15.22 41.09
C GLY A 619 11.10 14.00 42.05
N ASN A 620 11.01 14.22 43.38
CA ASN A 620 10.96 13.12 44.33
C ASN A 620 9.52 12.79 44.72
N VAL A 621 9.17 11.50 44.77
CA VAL A 621 7.85 11.02 45.21
C VAL A 621 7.73 11.20 46.70
N VAL A 622 6.75 12.00 47.17
CA VAL A 622 6.46 12.28 48.56
C VAL A 622 5.36 11.37 49.08
N LYS A 623 4.34 11.09 48.27
CA LYS A 623 3.21 10.23 48.63
C LYS A 623 2.67 9.48 47.42
N THR A 624 2.21 8.27 47.62
CA THR A 624 1.53 7.46 46.61
C THR A 624 0.21 6.94 47.16
N VAL A 625 -0.87 7.07 46.38
CA VAL A 625 -2.22 6.58 46.74
C VAL A 625 -2.81 5.84 45.54
N THR A 626 -3.39 4.65 45.76
CA THR A 626 -4.18 3.95 44.75
C THR A 626 -5.61 4.45 44.80
N ALA A 627 -6.15 4.86 43.65
CA ALA A 627 -7.52 5.34 43.55
C ALA A 627 -8.52 4.18 43.53
N THR A 628 -9.69 4.42 44.12
CA THR A 628 -10.81 3.47 44.20
C THR A 628 -11.79 3.76 43.06
N HIS A 629 -12.27 2.74 42.35
CA HIS A 629 -13.32 2.86 41.34
C HIS A 629 -14.66 3.19 42.02
N VAL A 630 -15.31 4.27 41.59
CA VAL A 630 -16.59 4.74 42.18
C VAL A 630 -17.78 4.63 41.20
N GLY A 631 -17.57 4.15 39.99
CA GLY A 631 -18.59 3.90 38.98
C GLY A 631 -18.29 4.58 37.63
N SER A 632 -18.83 4.03 36.53
CA SER A 632 -18.75 4.62 35.17
C SER A 632 -17.33 5.04 34.74
N GLY A 633 -16.32 4.24 35.11
CA GLY A 633 -14.91 4.52 34.75
C GLY A 633 -14.29 5.67 35.57
N VAL A 634 -14.94 6.11 36.64
CA VAL A 634 -14.44 7.16 37.53
C VAL A 634 -13.71 6.53 38.71
N TYR A 635 -12.53 7.06 39.02
CA TYR A 635 -11.65 6.65 40.12
C TYR A 635 -11.36 7.84 41.02
N GLN A 636 -11.34 7.64 42.33
CA GLN A 636 -11.06 8.68 43.30
C GLN A 636 -9.95 8.28 44.27
N ALA A 637 -9.03 9.20 44.49
CA ALA A 637 -7.97 9.10 45.50
C ALA A 637 -8.00 10.34 46.39
N THR A 638 -8.20 10.12 47.69
CA THR A 638 -8.10 11.21 48.68
C THR A 638 -6.70 11.25 49.27
N ILE A 639 -6.09 12.43 49.23
CA ILE A 639 -4.72 12.67 49.68
C ILE A 639 -4.78 13.54 50.94
N ASP A 640 -4.29 12.98 52.05
CA ASP A 640 -4.04 13.73 53.28
C ASP A 640 -2.76 14.54 53.12
N THR A 641 -2.82 15.84 53.44
CA THR A 641 -1.73 16.81 53.29
C THR A 641 -1.05 17.17 54.60
N SER A 642 -1.30 16.42 55.68
CA SER A 642 -0.67 16.66 56.98
C SER A 642 0.85 16.66 56.88
N GLY A 643 1.50 17.74 57.30
CA GLY A 643 2.96 17.88 57.20
C GLY A 643 3.52 18.22 55.82
N LEU A 644 2.65 18.48 54.84
CA LEU A 644 3.05 18.85 53.49
C LEU A 644 2.84 20.36 53.27
N GLU A 645 3.87 21.03 52.71
CA GLU A 645 3.80 22.45 52.35
C GLU A 645 4.62 22.70 51.09
N GLY A 646 4.16 23.62 50.22
CA GLY A 646 4.83 24.01 48.98
C GLY A 646 4.06 23.63 47.71
N ASN A 647 4.74 23.67 46.59
CA ASN A 647 4.20 23.31 45.26
C ASN A 647 4.47 21.84 44.97
N PHE A 648 3.46 21.14 44.48
CA PHE A 648 3.54 19.73 44.13
C PHE A 648 3.01 19.48 42.74
N ASP A 649 3.70 18.58 42.01
CA ASP A 649 3.15 17.94 40.82
C ASP A 649 2.47 16.63 41.24
N VAL A 650 1.19 16.50 40.92
CA VAL A 650 0.39 15.30 41.18
C VAL A 650 0.34 14.49 39.87
N TRP A 651 1.09 13.41 39.82
CA TRP A 651 1.10 12.48 38.69
C TRP A 651 0.03 11.41 38.86
N VAL A 652 -0.85 11.28 37.88
CA VAL A 652 -1.91 10.27 37.85
C VAL A 652 -1.62 9.29 36.77
N SER A 653 -1.27 8.07 37.12
CA SER A 653 -0.98 6.97 36.18
C SER A 653 -2.12 5.96 36.19
N GLY A 654 -2.70 5.70 35.05
CA GLY A 654 -3.69 4.66 34.84
C GLY A 654 -3.15 3.53 33.98
N SER A 655 -3.49 2.29 34.33
CA SER A 655 -3.25 1.11 33.51
C SER A 655 -4.51 0.27 33.38
N ALA A 656 -4.79 -0.24 32.18
CA ALA A 656 -5.94 -1.10 31.92
C ALA A 656 -5.65 -2.10 30.80
N THR A 657 -6.37 -3.21 30.79
CA THR A 657 -6.36 -4.18 29.69
C THR A 657 -7.59 -3.95 28.82
N VAL A 658 -7.35 -3.69 27.51
CA VAL A 658 -8.40 -3.47 26.53
C VAL A 658 -8.09 -4.33 25.29
N GLY A 659 -9.05 -5.12 24.82
CA GLY A 659 -8.85 -5.99 23.65
C GLY A 659 -7.69 -6.99 23.80
N GLY A 660 -7.34 -7.38 25.04
CA GLY A 660 -6.22 -8.27 25.35
C GLY A 660 -4.85 -7.58 25.46
N GLY A 661 -4.75 -6.28 25.22
CA GLY A 661 -3.52 -5.50 25.38
C GLY A 661 -3.49 -4.67 26.65
N SER A 662 -2.30 -4.48 27.22
CA SER A 662 -2.09 -3.60 28.37
C SER A 662 -1.72 -2.19 27.90
N PHE A 663 -2.41 -1.19 28.46
CA PHE A 663 -2.21 0.22 28.14
C PHE A 663 -1.91 1.00 29.40
N ASN A 664 -1.01 1.96 29.29
CA ASN A 664 -0.63 2.86 30.37
C ASN A 664 -0.72 4.30 29.89
N LYS A 665 -1.24 5.18 30.73
CA LYS A 665 -1.26 6.63 30.49
C LYS A 665 -0.93 7.35 31.79
N THR A 666 -0.25 8.48 31.69
CA THR A 666 0.07 9.34 32.83
C THR A 666 -0.27 10.77 32.49
N VAL A 667 -0.92 11.48 33.40
CA VAL A 667 -1.23 12.91 33.35
C VAL A 667 -0.79 13.58 34.62
N SER A 668 -0.62 14.91 34.63
CA SER A 668 -0.23 15.65 35.82
C SER A 668 -1.16 16.81 36.11
N VAL A 669 -1.34 17.07 37.40
CA VAL A 669 -2.11 18.19 37.94
C VAL A 669 -1.23 18.92 38.95
N LYS A 670 -1.23 20.26 38.96
CA LYS A 670 -0.46 21.06 39.95
C LYS A 670 -1.30 21.43 41.12
N VAL A 671 -0.74 21.28 42.32
CA VAL A 671 -1.39 21.64 43.61
C VAL A 671 -0.40 22.40 44.48
N THR A 672 -0.87 23.48 45.08
CA THR A 672 -0.12 24.29 46.06
C THR A 672 -0.70 24.08 47.45
N ILE A 673 0.11 23.62 48.40
CA ILE A 673 -0.27 23.42 49.80
C ILE A 673 0.40 24.54 50.60
N ARG A 674 -0.44 25.45 51.15
CA ARG A 674 0.01 26.55 51.97
C ARG A 674 0.17 26.12 53.44
N PRO A 675 1.05 26.77 54.21
CA PRO A 675 1.15 26.53 55.64
C PRO A 675 -0.19 26.66 56.34
N ALA A 676 -0.51 25.77 57.28
CA ALA A 676 -1.78 25.76 57.98
C ALA A 676 -2.08 27.09 58.72
N TRP A 677 -1.05 27.79 59.21
CA TRP A 677 -1.21 29.04 59.92
C TRP A 677 -1.66 30.20 58.99
N GLU A 678 -1.39 30.15 57.71
CA GLU A 678 -1.84 31.17 56.73
C GLU A 678 -3.38 31.26 56.65
N ARG A 679 -4.10 30.19 57.00
CA ARG A 679 -5.55 30.19 57.09
C ARG A 679 -6.08 31.31 58.04
N TYR A 680 -5.31 31.63 59.05
CA TYR A 680 -5.69 32.61 60.11
C TYR A 680 -5.23 34.04 59.74
N LEU A 681 -4.47 34.26 58.70
CA LEU A 681 -4.01 35.59 58.29
C LEU A 681 -5.14 36.62 58.14
N PRO A 682 -6.30 36.32 57.55
CA PRO A 682 -7.41 37.27 57.48
C PRO A 682 -7.93 37.69 58.87
N PHE A 683 -7.97 36.71 59.79
CA PHE A 683 -8.40 36.96 61.14
C PHE A 683 -7.35 37.73 61.94
N ILE A 684 -6.10 37.43 61.80
CA ILE A 684 -4.96 38.16 62.36
C ILE A 684 -4.96 39.60 61.86
N ALA A 685 -5.08 39.80 60.57
CA ALA A 685 -5.17 41.12 59.97
C ALA A 685 -6.38 41.90 60.47
N SER A 686 -7.54 41.25 60.56
CA SER A 686 -8.77 41.85 61.15
C SER A 686 -8.58 42.20 62.60
N GLY A 687 -7.96 41.28 63.37
CA GLY A 687 -7.64 41.55 64.82
C GLY A 687 -6.68 42.73 65.00
N ILE A 688 -5.64 42.82 64.18
CA ILE A 688 -4.68 43.96 64.15
C ILE A 688 -5.42 45.25 63.78
N ILE A 689 -6.29 45.26 62.81
CA ILE A 689 -7.10 46.44 62.49
C ILE A 689 -7.99 46.85 63.64
N VAL A 690 -8.66 45.91 64.29
CA VAL A 690 -9.49 46.18 65.49
C VAL A 690 -8.65 46.79 66.64
N VAL A 691 -7.42 46.25 66.85
CA VAL A 691 -6.51 46.79 67.89
C VAL A 691 -6.04 48.18 67.51
N ILE A 692 -5.66 48.40 66.21
CA ILE A 692 -5.26 49.74 65.73
C ILE A 692 -6.40 50.77 65.90
N VAL A 693 -7.64 50.36 65.53
CA VAL A 693 -8.82 51.22 65.69
C VAL A 693 -9.10 51.49 67.17
N ALA A 694 -9.00 50.50 68.08
CA ALA A 694 -9.16 50.64 69.48
C ALA A 694 -8.11 51.57 70.14
N VAL A 695 -6.81 51.40 69.72
CA VAL A 695 -5.71 52.27 70.20
C VAL A 695 -5.88 53.70 69.62
N ALA A 696 -6.28 53.85 68.36
CA ALA A 696 -6.58 55.16 67.80
C ALA A 696 -7.76 55.85 68.54
N ALA A 697 -8.82 55.14 68.82
CA ALA A 697 -9.97 55.61 69.58
C ALA A 697 -9.57 56.00 71.05
N PHE A 698 -8.75 55.15 71.68
CA PHE A 698 -8.21 55.47 73.01
C PHE A 698 -7.34 56.71 73.01
N LEU A 699 -6.44 56.89 72.06
CA LEU A 699 -5.60 58.09 71.91
C LEU A 699 -6.44 59.33 71.62
N PHE A 700 -7.51 59.18 70.82
CA PHE A 700 -8.44 60.25 70.52
C PHE A 700 -9.26 60.69 71.69
N LEU A 701 -9.71 59.74 72.50
CA LEU A 701 -10.44 60.02 73.80
C LEU A 701 -9.51 60.65 74.84
N LYS A 702 -8.26 60.21 74.93
CA LYS A 702 -7.28 60.78 75.86
C LYS A 702 -6.90 62.25 75.49
N ARG A 703 -6.99 62.66 74.26
CA ARG A 703 -6.81 64.05 73.82
C ARG A 703 -7.99 64.96 74.12
N ARG A 704 -9.16 64.43 74.47
CA ARG A 704 -10.39 65.17 74.83
C ARG A 704 -10.65 65.34 76.33
N SER A 705 -9.72 64.99 77.22
CA SER A 705 -9.82 65.29 78.64
C SER A 705 -9.70 66.80 78.91
N PRO A 706 -10.67 67.47 79.52
CA PRO A 706 -10.65 68.89 79.70
C PRO A 706 -9.50 69.28 80.65
N LYS A 707 -8.72 70.29 80.30
CA LYS A 707 -7.85 70.97 81.25
C LYS A 707 -8.74 71.58 82.38
N GLN A 708 -8.52 71.15 83.60
CA GLN A 708 -9.06 71.88 84.78
C GLN A 708 -8.43 73.29 84.80
N VAL A 709 -9.28 74.25 84.61
CA VAL A 709 -8.95 75.66 84.91
C VAL A 709 -8.92 75.78 86.40
N LYS A 710 -7.81 76.11 87.08
CA LYS A 710 -7.69 76.66 88.41
C LYS A 710 -8.11 78.14 88.34
N SER A 711 -9.20 78.43 89.02
CA SER A 711 -9.56 79.78 89.40
C SER A 711 -8.90 80.08 90.77
N GLU A 712 -8.23 81.16 90.84
CA GLU A 712 -8.24 81.88 92.10
C GLU A 712 -9.65 82.15 92.39
#